data_d0147aca2de52808d3cb75b3befaf45a
#
_entry.id   d0147aca2de52808d3cb75b3befaf45a
#
_cell.length_a   1.000
_cell.length_b   1.000
_cell.length_c   1.000
_cell.angle_alpha   90.00
_cell.angle_beta   90.00
_cell.angle_gamma   90.00
#
_symmetry.space_group_name_H-M   'P 1'
#
loop_
_entity.id
_entity.type
_entity.pdbx_description
1 polymer ?
#
loop_
_entity_poly.entity_id
_entity_poly.type
_entity_poly.pdbx_seq_one_letter_code
_entity_poly.pdbx_strand_id
1 'polypeptide(L)'
;MAREYSLENTRNIGIMAHIDAGKTTTTERILYYTGVNYKLGETHEGTATMDWMEQEQERGITITSAATTCHWNGNRINIIDTPGHVDFTVEVERSLRVLDGSVTVLCAKGGVEPQTETVWRQADNYMVPRMIYINKMDIMGANFYNVLDMIQDRLKCNAVPIQLPIGAEADFQGMVDLVKMKAYIYYDDVGKDIREEEIPADMADLVEEYRAKLMDAASDISDEIAELYLMEEEVPEDMIRAALREGTISNKIVCVCCGTSYRNKGVQKLLDAIVDYMPSPLDIPAMKGIDPKTDEEVERRPSDDEPFSALAFKIMTDPYVGKLTFARVYSGTVTSGTSVMNSTKGKRERLSRIVLMHANHRQDLDTVYTGDIVALVGLKNTTTGDTLCDEKAQVILESMEFPEPVIRVAIEPKTKAGEEKMSIALAKLAEEDPTFKAYTDEETGQTIIAGMGELHLEIIVDRLLREFRVEANVGKPQVSYKETITKTATVDCRYSRQTGGKGQFAQVKLMIEPNESGKGYEFVNAVTGGAIPKEYIPSIDAGIQGAMASGIVAGYPVVDVKCTVVDGQFHEVDSSEMAFKICGSMAFKDACAKAGATLLEPIMKVVVTTPEEYMGDVIGDMNSRRGQISGQEFRNGVVQVEGNVPLSNMFGYATDLRSRTQGRANYSMEPSHYVELPANLREKLVSARSKG
;
A
#
# COMPACT_ATOMS: atom_id res chain seq x y z
N MET A 1 36.16 -11.75 3.31
CA MET A 1 36.08 -13.14 2.80
C MET A 1 35.66 -13.07 1.33
N ALA A 2 35.99 -14.05 0.51
CA ALA A 2 35.48 -14.09 -0.86
C ALA A 2 33.97 -14.39 -0.84
N ARG A 3 33.25 -13.87 -1.82
CA ARG A 3 31.83 -14.13 -2.06
C ARG A 3 31.60 -15.65 -2.24
N GLU A 4 30.59 -16.20 -1.62
CA GLU A 4 30.28 -17.64 -1.68
C GLU A 4 29.63 -18.03 -3.02
N TYR A 5 28.72 -17.20 -3.53
CA TYR A 5 28.03 -17.37 -4.81
C TYR A 5 28.27 -16.16 -5.71
N SER A 6 28.55 -16.39 -7.00
CA SER A 6 28.69 -15.32 -7.98
C SER A 6 27.33 -14.61 -8.21
N LEU A 7 27.36 -13.38 -8.75
CA LEU A 7 26.14 -12.66 -9.12
C LEU A 7 25.33 -13.42 -10.15
N GLU A 8 25.96 -14.07 -11.11
CA GLU A 8 25.33 -14.91 -12.13
C GLU A 8 24.53 -16.06 -11.51
N ASN A 9 25.00 -16.62 -10.40
CA ASN A 9 24.38 -17.72 -9.69
C ASN A 9 23.48 -17.25 -8.52
N THR A 10 23.02 -16.02 -8.57
CA THR A 10 22.09 -15.47 -7.60
C THR A 10 20.76 -15.19 -8.26
N ARG A 11 19.65 -15.50 -7.58
CA ARG A 11 18.27 -15.17 -8.00
C ARG A 11 17.56 -14.48 -6.86
N ASN A 12 16.95 -13.34 -7.13
CA ASN A 12 16.14 -12.59 -6.17
C ASN A 12 14.71 -12.58 -6.69
N ILE A 13 13.87 -13.44 -6.15
CA ILE A 13 12.52 -13.67 -6.65
C ILE A 13 11.45 -13.41 -5.59
N GLY A 14 10.30 -12.94 -6.05
CA GLY A 14 9.07 -12.87 -5.27
C GLY A 14 8.13 -14.01 -5.64
N ILE A 15 7.41 -14.51 -4.65
CA ILE A 15 6.30 -15.43 -4.90
C ILE A 15 5.00 -14.69 -4.65
N MET A 16 4.18 -14.58 -5.67
CA MET A 16 2.92 -13.83 -5.69
C MET A 16 1.78 -14.77 -6.00
N ALA A 17 0.63 -14.53 -5.40
CA ALA A 17 -0.55 -15.34 -5.65
C ALA A 17 -1.81 -14.65 -5.15
N HIS A 18 -2.94 -15.04 -5.70
CA HIS A 18 -4.24 -14.84 -5.08
C HIS A 18 -4.36 -15.65 -3.76
N ILE A 19 -5.27 -15.24 -2.88
CA ILE A 19 -5.61 -15.98 -1.66
C ILE A 19 -5.98 -17.42 -2.04
N ASP A 20 -5.52 -18.38 -1.27
CA ASP A 20 -5.76 -19.81 -1.47
C ASP A 20 -5.22 -20.41 -2.79
N ALA A 21 -4.40 -19.70 -3.58
CA ALA A 21 -3.74 -20.34 -4.73
C ALA A 21 -2.63 -21.33 -4.34
N GLY A 22 -2.24 -21.34 -3.06
CA GLY A 22 -1.21 -22.22 -2.51
C GLY A 22 0.19 -21.63 -2.51
N LYS A 23 0.30 -20.32 -2.39
CA LYS A 23 1.56 -19.57 -2.32
C LYS A 23 2.46 -20.06 -1.19
N THR A 24 2.00 -19.97 0.06
CA THR A 24 2.76 -20.37 1.24
C THR A 24 3.12 -21.86 1.20
N THR A 25 2.20 -22.73 0.76
CA THR A 25 2.48 -24.15 0.55
C THR A 25 3.61 -24.36 -0.47
N THR A 26 3.62 -23.59 -1.57
CA THR A 26 4.69 -23.68 -2.58
C THR A 26 6.02 -23.23 -1.99
N THR A 27 6.06 -22.12 -1.25
CA THR A 27 7.27 -21.62 -0.58
C THR A 27 7.79 -22.63 0.45
N GLU A 28 6.92 -23.22 1.27
CA GLU A 28 7.31 -24.25 2.26
C GLU A 28 7.89 -25.50 1.58
N ARG A 29 7.36 -25.92 0.43
CA ARG A 29 7.93 -27.04 -0.36
C ARG A 29 9.28 -26.69 -0.96
N ILE A 30 9.45 -25.46 -1.44
CA ILE A 30 10.77 -24.97 -1.89
C ILE A 30 11.78 -25.09 -0.75
N LEU A 31 11.45 -24.59 0.46
CA LEU A 31 12.32 -24.65 1.61
C LEU A 31 12.63 -26.11 2.06
N TYR A 32 11.69 -27.00 1.92
CA TYR A 32 11.89 -28.42 2.22
C TYR A 32 12.85 -29.09 1.24
N TYR A 33 12.63 -28.92 -0.08
CA TYR A 33 13.49 -29.55 -1.10
C TYR A 33 14.89 -28.98 -1.16
N THR A 34 15.06 -27.72 -0.77
CA THR A 34 16.37 -27.07 -0.67
C THR A 34 17.09 -27.35 0.66
N GLY A 35 16.47 -28.11 1.56
CA GLY A 35 17.07 -28.53 2.84
C GLY A 35 17.09 -27.46 3.92
N VAL A 36 16.40 -26.34 3.73
CA VAL A 36 16.27 -25.29 4.75
C VAL A 36 15.33 -25.76 5.87
N ASN A 37 14.23 -26.43 5.52
CA ASN A 37 13.30 -27.02 6.47
C ASN A 37 13.44 -28.56 6.48
N TYR A 38 13.40 -29.14 7.68
CA TYR A 38 13.42 -30.60 7.86
C TYR A 38 12.04 -31.25 7.88
N LYS A 39 10.99 -30.43 8.03
CA LYS A 39 9.59 -30.87 8.05
C LYS A 39 8.78 -30.07 7.04
N LEU A 40 7.76 -30.69 6.49
CA LEU A 40 6.78 -30.03 5.65
C LEU A 40 5.88 -29.17 6.56
N GLY A 41 5.90 -27.86 6.38
CA GLY A 41 4.98 -26.93 7.04
C GLY A 41 3.63 -26.91 6.31
N GLU A 42 2.54 -26.84 7.07
CA GLU A 42 1.18 -26.75 6.56
C GLU A 42 0.51 -25.46 7.07
N THR A 43 -0.05 -24.68 6.14
CA THR A 43 -0.73 -23.41 6.47
C THR A 43 -1.97 -23.64 7.32
N HIS A 44 -2.77 -24.67 7.01
CA HIS A 44 -4.00 -24.98 7.76
C HIS A 44 -3.76 -25.48 9.19
N GLU A 45 -2.55 -25.95 9.49
CA GLU A 45 -2.15 -26.39 10.82
C GLU A 45 -1.37 -25.33 11.59
N GLY A 46 -1.15 -24.14 10.99
CA GLY A 46 -0.35 -23.04 11.57
C GLY A 46 1.13 -23.40 11.78
N THR A 47 1.64 -24.38 11.02
CA THR A 47 3.02 -24.88 11.13
C THR A 47 3.94 -24.32 10.04
N ALA A 48 3.44 -23.46 9.17
CA ALA A 48 4.21 -22.82 8.11
C ALA A 48 5.30 -21.90 8.70
N THR A 49 6.52 -22.04 8.22
CA THR A 49 7.69 -21.33 8.74
C THR A 49 7.72 -19.86 8.29
N MET A 50 7.14 -19.58 7.13
CA MET A 50 7.10 -18.23 6.56
C MET A 50 6.02 -17.36 7.20
N ASP A 51 4.91 -17.94 7.65
CA ASP A 51 3.84 -17.23 8.38
C ASP A 51 4.21 -17.20 9.88
N TRP A 52 5.03 -16.22 10.27
CA TRP A 52 5.61 -16.16 11.62
C TRP A 52 4.75 -15.40 12.63
N MET A 53 3.80 -14.57 12.17
CA MET A 53 2.87 -13.85 13.05
C MET A 53 1.75 -14.76 13.52
N GLU A 54 1.35 -14.62 14.79
CA GLU A 54 0.19 -15.36 15.32
C GLU A 54 -1.07 -15.13 14.48
N GLN A 55 -1.28 -13.90 13.99
CA GLN A 55 -2.41 -13.53 13.15
C GLN A 55 -2.38 -14.23 11.79
N GLU A 56 -1.20 -14.43 11.20
CA GLU A 56 -1.02 -15.17 9.95
C GLU A 56 -1.40 -16.65 10.15
N GLN A 57 -0.89 -17.24 11.23
CA GLN A 57 -1.16 -18.65 11.58
C GLN A 57 -2.62 -18.91 11.92
N GLU A 58 -3.26 -18.02 12.69
CA GLU A 58 -4.67 -18.15 13.07
C GLU A 58 -5.62 -17.99 11.87
N ARG A 59 -5.28 -17.11 10.93
CA ARG A 59 -6.12 -16.79 9.76
C ARG A 59 -5.77 -17.60 8.51
N GLY A 60 -4.60 -18.25 8.49
CA GLY A 60 -4.08 -18.99 7.34
C GLY A 60 -3.76 -18.11 6.13
N ILE A 61 -3.42 -16.83 6.35
CA ILE A 61 -3.07 -15.85 5.30
C ILE A 61 -1.75 -15.16 5.61
N THR A 62 -0.94 -14.91 4.61
CA THR A 62 0.26 -14.07 4.74
C THR A 62 -0.16 -12.60 4.81
N ILE A 63 0.30 -11.90 5.84
CA ILE A 63 0.02 -10.48 6.11
C ILE A 63 1.23 -9.63 5.76
N THR A 64 2.42 -10.06 6.21
CA THR A 64 3.67 -9.35 5.97
C THR A 64 4.58 -10.16 5.07
N SER A 65 5.32 -9.49 4.17
CA SER A 65 6.31 -10.17 3.36
C SER A 65 7.44 -10.74 4.24
N ALA A 66 7.84 -11.97 3.96
CA ALA A 66 8.94 -12.64 4.64
C ALA A 66 10.05 -12.96 3.63
N ALA A 67 11.29 -12.70 4.02
CA ALA A 67 12.47 -12.99 3.20
C ALA A 67 13.18 -14.25 3.70
N THR A 68 13.58 -15.11 2.78
CA THR A 68 14.36 -16.31 3.07
C THR A 68 15.36 -16.57 1.96
N THR A 69 16.41 -17.34 2.28
CA THR A 69 17.43 -17.73 1.31
C THR A 69 17.52 -19.25 1.26
N CYS A 70 17.59 -19.79 0.07
CA CYS A 70 17.80 -21.23 -0.17
C CYS A 70 18.80 -21.45 -1.31
N HIS A 71 19.19 -22.71 -1.54
CA HIS A 71 20.19 -23.09 -2.53
C HIS A 71 19.67 -24.23 -3.39
N TRP A 72 19.84 -24.11 -4.72
CA TRP A 72 19.44 -25.12 -5.68
C TRP A 72 20.38 -25.16 -6.87
N ASN A 73 20.86 -26.35 -7.25
CA ASN A 73 21.74 -26.57 -8.40
C ASN A 73 22.91 -25.57 -8.50
N GLY A 74 23.61 -25.32 -7.37
CA GLY A 74 24.74 -24.39 -7.32
C GLY A 74 24.37 -22.91 -7.38
N ASN A 75 23.07 -22.58 -7.29
CA ASN A 75 22.58 -21.21 -7.25
C ASN A 75 22.05 -20.87 -5.86
N ARG A 76 22.18 -19.61 -5.49
CA ARG A 76 21.54 -19.00 -4.32
C ARG A 76 20.23 -18.34 -4.76
N ILE A 77 19.15 -18.68 -4.11
CA ILE A 77 17.82 -18.11 -4.39
C ILE A 77 17.35 -17.39 -3.14
N ASN A 78 17.22 -16.08 -3.23
CA ASN A 78 16.57 -15.26 -2.22
C ASN A 78 15.09 -15.14 -2.60
N ILE A 79 14.22 -15.53 -1.69
CA ILE A 79 12.78 -15.53 -1.89
C ILE A 79 12.15 -14.50 -0.98
N ILE A 80 11.30 -13.64 -1.53
CA ILE A 80 10.39 -12.80 -0.76
C ILE A 80 8.97 -13.34 -0.98
N ASP A 81 8.41 -13.90 0.07
CA ASP A 81 7.02 -14.33 0.11
C ASP A 81 6.11 -13.14 0.37
N THR A 82 5.18 -12.83 -0.54
CA THR A 82 4.35 -11.63 -0.49
C THR A 82 2.91 -11.94 -0.07
N PRO A 83 2.19 -11.00 0.59
CA PRO A 83 0.77 -11.19 0.88
C PRO A 83 -0.06 -11.37 -0.38
N GLY A 84 -1.14 -12.15 -0.26
CA GLY A 84 -2.13 -12.34 -1.34
C GLY A 84 -3.39 -11.49 -1.21
N HIS A 85 -3.57 -10.75 -0.10
CA HIS A 85 -4.78 -9.99 0.18
C HIS A 85 -4.68 -8.53 -0.31
N VAL A 86 -5.78 -7.99 -0.84
CA VAL A 86 -5.83 -6.62 -1.41
C VAL A 86 -5.47 -5.52 -0.41
N ASP A 87 -5.73 -5.72 0.88
CA ASP A 87 -5.39 -4.74 1.92
C ASP A 87 -3.88 -4.59 2.12
N PHE A 88 -3.09 -5.56 1.64
CA PHE A 88 -1.63 -5.62 1.78
C PHE A 88 -0.89 -5.50 0.45
N THR A 89 -1.53 -4.99 -0.60
CA THR A 89 -0.91 -4.81 -1.93
C THR A 89 0.34 -3.96 -1.90
N VAL A 90 0.47 -3.08 -0.91
CA VAL A 90 1.68 -2.26 -0.70
C VAL A 90 2.89 -3.09 -0.26
N GLU A 91 2.67 -4.16 0.51
CA GLU A 91 3.75 -5.12 0.82
C GLU A 91 4.25 -5.80 -0.46
N VAL A 92 3.34 -6.11 -1.39
CA VAL A 92 3.68 -6.65 -2.71
C VAL A 92 4.48 -5.62 -3.50
N GLU A 93 4.03 -4.38 -3.55
CA GLU A 93 4.69 -3.30 -4.30
C GLU A 93 6.10 -2.99 -3.77
N ARG A 94 6.27 -2.93 -2.45
CA ARG A 94 7.60 -2.82 -1.82
C ARG A 94 8.54 -3.96 -2.21
N SER A 95 8.00 -5.17 -2.26
CA SER A 95 8.77 -6.35 -2.64
C SER A 95 9.14 -6.31 -4.12
N LEU A 96 8.19 -5.98 -5.01
CA LEU A 96 8.42 -5.86 -6.45
C LEU A 96 9.55 -4.90 -6.80
N ARG A 97 9.68 -3.81 -6.04
CA ARG A 97 10.72 -2.79 -6.26
C ARG A 97 12.14 -3.32 -6.07
N VAL A 98 12.32 -4.35 -5.25
CA VAL A 98 13.63 -4.89 -4.88
C VAL A 98 13.92 -6.27 -5.45
N LEU A 99 12.97 -6.85 -6.18
CA LEU A 99 13.09 -8.15 -6.81
C LEU A 99 13.64 -8.03 -8.24
N ASP A 100 14.36 -9.05 -8.67
CA ASP A 100 14.84 -9.18 -10.04
C ASP A 100 13.82 -9.93 -10.91
N GLY A 101 12.97 -10.74 -10.30
CA GLY A 101 11.91 -11.46 -10.97
C GLY A 101 10.85 -11.99 -10.02
N SER A 102 9.75 -12.51 -10.54
CA SER A 102 8.66 -13.06 -9.73
C SER A 102 8.04 -14.33 -10.30
N VAL A 103 7.54 -15.17 -9.41
CA VAL A 103 6.73 -16.35 -9.73
C VAL A 103 5.29 -16.09 -9.30
N THR A 104 4.38 -16.08 -10.26
CA THR A 104 2.95 -15.93 -10.00
C THR A 104 2.31 -17.31 -9.90
N VAL A 105 1.81 -17.66 -8.72
CA VAL A 105 1.14 -18.94 -8.46
C VAL A 105 -0.35 -18.78 -8.72
N LEU A 106 -0.88 -19.58 -9.65
CA LEU A 106 -2.30 -19.63 -10.00
C LEU A 106 -2.93 -20.95 -9.58
N CYS A 107 -4.20 -20.94 -9.23
CA CYS A 107 -4.96 -22.16 -8.97
C CYS A 107 -5.46 -22.76 -10.30
N ALA A 108 -5.21 -24.04 -10.53
CA ALA A 108 -5.64 -24.75 -11.77
C ALA A 108 -7.16 -24.76 -11.99
N LYS A 109 -7.96 -24.49 -10.94
CA LYS A 109 -9.41 -24.36 -11.00
C LYS A 109 -9.88 -22.91 -11.15
N GLY A 110 -9.33 -22.00 -10.32
CA GLY A 110 -9.74 -20.58 -10.28
C GLY A 110 -9.10 -19.75 -11.38
N GLY A 111 -7.92 -20.13 -11.81
CA GLY A 111 -7.15 -19.41 -12.84
C GLY A 111 -6.76 -18.00 -12.41
N VAL A 112 -6.99 -17.04 -13.31
CA VAL A 112 -6.69 -15.63 -13.05
C VAL A 112 -7.84 -14.99 -12.30
N GLU A 113 -7.57 -14.52 -11.09
CA GLU A 113 -8.52 -13.85 -10.22
C GLU A 113 -8.23 -12.35 -10.11
N PRO A 114 -9.17 -11.51 -9.63
CA PRO A 114 -9.02 -10.05 -9.60
C PRO A 114 -7.76 -9.56 -8.88
N GLN A 115 -7.39 -10.22 -7.81
CA GLN A 115 -6.16 -9.88 -7.06
C GLN A 115 -4.90 -10.18 -7.88
N THR A 116 -4.92 -11.27 -8.67
CA THR A 116 -3.84 -11.58 -9.61
C THR A 116 -3.67 -10.46 -10.64
N GLU A 117 -4.77 -9.95 -11.21
CA GLU A 117 -4.72 -8.83 -12.17
C GLU A 117 -4.13 -7.56 -11.55
N THR A 118 -4.45 -7.28 -10.27
CA THR A 118 -3.91 -6.12 -9.56
C THR A 118 -2.40 -6.21 -9.36
N VAL A 119 -1.93 -7.35 -8.82
CA VAL A 119 -0.50 -7.61 -8.59
C VAL A 119 0.26 -7.66 -9.92
N TRP A 120 -0.35 -8.23 -10.96
CA TRP A 120 0.23 -8.27 -12.29
C TRP A 120 0.48 -6.89 -12.87
N ARG A 121 -0.49 -5.97 -12.76
CA ARG A 121 -0.33 -4.57 -13.17
C ARG A 121 0.74 -3.82 -12.38
N GLN A 122 0.84 -4.08 -11.06
CA GLN A 122 1.93 -3.52 -10.27
C GLN A 122 3.30 -4.00 -10.75
N ALA A 123 3.43 -5.30 -11.09
CA ALA A 123 4.65 -5.84 -11.66
C ALA A 123 4.99 -5.25 -13.04
N ASP A 124 3.97 -4.89 -13.86
CA ASP A 124 4.17 -4.18 -15.12
C ASP A 124 4.78 -2.79 -14.91
N ASN A 125 4.34 -2.05 -13.89
CA ASN A 125 4.87 -0.71 -13.59
C ASN A 125 6.38 -0.74 -13.28
N TYR A 126 6.86 -1.81 -12.67
CA TYR A 126 8.28 -2.00 -12.34
C TYR A 126 9.03 -2.84 -13.36
N MET A 127 8.39 -3.23 -14.47
CA MET A 127 8.97 -4.07 -15.53
C MET A 127 9.63 -5.36 -15.01
N VAL A 128 9.09 -5.93 -13.93
CA VAL A 128 9.63 -7.14 -13.30
C VAL A 128 9.41 -8.36 -14.18
N PRO A 129 10.45 -9.11 -14.58
CA PRO A 129 10.34 -10.39 -15.28
C PRO A 129 9.53 -11.40 -14.48
N ARG A 130 8.68 -12.16 -15.16
CA ARG A 130 7.72 -13.05 -14.52
C ARG A 130 7.67 -14.43 -15.15
N MET A 131 7.36 -15.41 -14.31
CA MET A 131 6.90 -16.73 -14.72
C MET A 131 5.64 -17.12 -13.96
N ILE A 132 4.89 -18.07 -14.48
CA ILE A 132 3.64 -18.56 -13.90
C ILE A 132 3.80 -20.02 -13.49
N TYR A 133 3.28 -20.34 -12.29
CA TYR A 133 3.15 -21.69 -11.81
C TYR A 133 1.69 -22.02 -11.55
N ILE A 134 1.11 -22.89 -12.39
CA ILE A 134 -0.28 -23.36 -12.25
C ILE A 134 -0.28 -24.50 -11.24
N ASN A 135 -0.71 -24.19 -10.05
CA ASN A 135 -0.72 -25.05 -8.87
C ASN A 135 -2.07 -25.73 -8.65
N LYS A 136 -2.11 -26.71 -7.77
CA LYS A 136 -3.33 -27.46 -7.43
C LYS A 136 -3.91 -28.27 -8.59
N MET A 137 -3.04 -28.87 -9.39
CA MET A 137 -3.46 -29.74 -10.51
C MET A 137 -4.22 -30.99 -10.04
N ASP A 138 -4.19 -31.31 -8.74
CA ASP A 138 -4.82 -32.46 -8.09
C ASP A 138 -6.26 -32.25 -7.65
N ILE A 139 -6.77 -31.03 -7.67
CA ILE A 139 -8.13 -30.72 -7.17
C ILE A 139 -9.20 -30.93 -8.23
N MET A 140 -10.42 -31.26 -7.79
CA MET A 140 -11.57 -31.41 -8.69
C MET A 140 -11.87 -30.10 -9.44
N GLY A 141 -11.94 -30.17 -10.77
CA GLY A 141 -12.16 -29.02 -11.65
C GLY A 141 -10.85 -28.36 -12.11
N ALA A 142 -9.68 -28.94 -11.82
CA ALA A 142 -8.41 -28.46 -12.32
C ALA A 142 -8.33 -28.58 -13.84
N ASN A 143 -8.04 -27.49 -14.53
CA ASN A 143 -7.89 -27.44 -16.00
C ASN A 143 -6.79 -26.47 -16.40
N PHE A 144 -5.62 -27.01 -16.73
CA PHE A 144 -4.44 -26.24 -17.15
C PHE A 144 -4.70 -25.37 -18.38
N TYR A 145 -5.35 -25.92 -19.40
CA TYR A 145 -5.56 -25.24 -20.68
C TYR A 145 -6.56 -24.07 -20.56
N ASN A 146 -7.61 -24.25 -19.79
CA ASN A 146 -8.54 -23.17 -19.48
C ASN A 146 -7.83 -22.01 -18.74
N VAL A 147 -6.90 -22.32 -17.84
CA VAL A 147 -6.10 -21.29 -17.14
C VAL A 147 -5.19 -20.56 -18.11
N LEU A 148 -4.58 -21.26 -19.10
CA LEU A 148 -3.80 -20.62 -20.16
C LEU A 148 -4.63 -19.62 -20.98
N ASP A 149 -5.85 -19.99 -21.34
CA ASP A 149 -6.77 -19.08 -22.05
C ASP A 149 -7.10 -17.86 -21.19
N MET A 150 -7.38 -18.06 -19.91
CA MET A 150 -7.61 -16.94 -18.95
C MET A 150 -6.40 -16.02 -18.81
N ILE A 151 -5.18 -16.55 -18.80
CA ILE A 151 -3.95 -15.75 -18.74
C ILE A 151 -3.87 -14.85 -19.98
N GLN A 152 -4.09 -15.41 -21.16
CA GLN A 152 -4.05 -14.66 -22.42
C GLN A 152 -5.12 -13.57 -22.46
N ASP A 153 -6.36 -13.88 -22.04
CA ASP A 153 -7.49 -12.97 -22.11
C ASP A 153 -7.42 -11.83 -21.07
N ARG A 154 -7.00 -12.14 -19.84
CA ARG A 154 -7.05 -11.19 -18.71
C ARG A 154 -5.73 -10.50 -18.43
N LEU A 155 -4.59 -11.21 -18.55
CA LEU A 155 -3.27 -10.65 -18.31
C LEU A 155 -2.61 -10.13 -19.59
N LYS A 156 -3.14 -10.53 -20.77
CA LYS A 156 -2.69 -10.07 -22.09
C LYS A 156 -1.18 -10.20 -22.30
N CYS A 157 -0.60 -11.28 -21.80
CA CYS A 157 0.83 -11.59 -21.92
C CYS A 157 1.04 -12.79 -22.85
N ASN A 158 2.24 -12.89 -23.40
CA ASN A 158 2.65 -14.05 -24.18
C ASN A 158 3.05 -15.21 -23.27
N ALA A 159 2.05 -15.96 -22.81
CA ALA A 159 2.24 -17.13 -21.95
C ALA A 159 2.70 -18.33 -22.77
N VAL A 160 3.89 -18.80 -22.50
CA VAL A 160 4.51 -19.93 -23.19
C VAL A 160 4.68 -21.10 -22.23
N PRO A 161 3.86 -22.16 -22.35
CA PRO A 161 4.06 -23.36 -21.56
C PRO A 161 5.42 -23.99 -21.86
N ILE A 162 6.20 -24.22 -20.80
CA ILE A 162 7.43 -25.01 -20.85
C ILE A 162 7.20 -26.42 -20.35
N GLN A 163 6.06 -26.66 -19.74
CA GLN A 163 5.60 -27.95 -19.21
C GLN A 163 4.13 -28.16 -19.56
N LEU A 164 3.75 -29.41 -19.80
CA LEU A 164 2.35 -29.82 -19.89
C LEU A 164 2.03 -30.86 -18.83
N PRO A 165 0.86 -30.80 -18.16
CA PRO A 165 0.50 -31.78 -17.13
C PRO A 165 0.21 -33.17 -17.72
N ILE A 166 0.65 -34.22 -17.04
CA ILE A 166 0.29 -35.59 -17.32
C ILE A 166 -0.86 -35.97 -16.38
N GLY A 167 -2.08 -36.03 -16.92
CA GLY A 167 -3.31 -36.18 -16.15
C GLY A 167 -3.76 -34.88 -15.48
N ALA A 168 -4.90 -34.95 -14.82
CA ALA A 168 -5.49 -33.87 -14.04
C ALA A 168 -6.26 -34.45 -12.86
N GLU A 169 -6.55 -33.64 -11.84
CA GLU A 169 -7.27 -34.07 -10.62
C GLU A 169 -6.56 -35.24 -9.93
N ALA A 170 -7.30 -36.30 -9.59
CA ALA A 170 -6.75 -37.49 -8.95
C ALA A 170 -5.71 -38.22 -9.81
N ASP A 171 -5.79 -38.06 -11.12
CA ASP A 171 -4.91 -38.75 -12.10
C ASP A 171 -3.65 -37.92 -12.45
N PHE A 172 -3.41 -36.79 -11.80
CA PHE A 172 -2.20 -35.99 -12.01
C PHE A 172 -0.96 -36.75 -11.51
N GLN A 173 -0.08 -37.13 -12.45
CA GLN A 173 1.11 -37.95 -12.19
C GLN A 173 2.42 -37.19 -12.31
N GLY A 174 2.46 -36.11 -13.11
CA GLY A 174 3.68 -35.38 -13.41
C GLY A 174 3.51 -34.42 -14.56
N MET A 175 4.59 -34.17 -15.30
CA MET A 175 4.58 -33.24 -16.43
C MET A 175 5.51 -33.68 -17.54
N VAL A 176 5.18 -33.23 -18.75
CA VAL A 176 6.08 -33.28 -19.91
C VAL A 176 6.88 -31.97 -19.97
N ASP A 177 8.19 -32.08 -20.04
CA ASP A 177 9.10 -30.97 -20.31
C ASP A 177 9.18 -30.73 -21.82
N LEU A 178 8.66 -29.62 -22.28
CA LEU A 178 8.62 -29.27 -23.70
C LEU A 178 9.98 -28.85 -24.27
N VAL A 179 10.94 -28.47 -23.43
CA VAL A 179 12.29 -28.12 -23.86
C VAL A 179 13.13 -29.36 -24.09
N LYS A 180 13.10 -30.32 -23.17
CA LYS A 180 13.81 -31.60 -23.27
C LYS A 180 13.07 -32.66 -24.05
N MET A 181 11.77 -32.51 -24.27
CA MET A 181 10.89 -33.53 -24.85
C MET A 181 10.95 -34.86 -24.11
N LYS A 182 10.80 -34.80 -22.77
CA LYS A 182 10.76 -35.92 -21.84
C LYS A 182 9.63 -35.75 -20.84
N ALA A 183 9.13 -36.87 -20.31
CA ALA A 183 8.16 -36.89 -19.25
C ALA A 183 8.84 -37.06 -17.87
N TYR A 184 8.36 -36.35 -16.86
CA TYR A 184 8.76 -36.53 -15.46
C TYR A 184 7.56 -37.02 -14.65
N ILE A 185 7.65 -38.26 -14.17
CA ILE A 185 6.59 -38.95 -13.44
C ILE A 185 7.00 -39.13 -11.98
N TYR A 186 6.10 -38.82 -11.07
CA TYR A 186 6.28 -38.94 -9.62
C TYR A 186 5.68 -40.24 -9.12
N TYR A 187 6.49 -41.10 -8.50
CA TYR A 187 6.11 -42.43 -8.03
C TYR A 187 5.89 -42.52 -6.53
N ASP A 188 6.17 -41.43 -5.79
CA ASP A 188 5.94 -41.33 -4.36
C ASP A 188 5.15 -40.08 -3.98
N ASP A 189 4.57 -40.07 -2.78
CA ASP A 189 3.79 -38.97 -2.22
C ASP A 189 4.68 -37.88 -1.61
N VAL A 190 6.00 -38.13 -1.49
CA VAL A 190 6.96 -37.18 -0.89
C VAL A 190 7.72 -36.40 -1.99
N GLY A 191 7.50 -36.76 -3.25
CA GLY A 191 8.14 -36.09 -4.39
C GLY A 191 9.65 -36.35 -4.52
N LYS A 192 10.16 -37.50 -4.02
CA LYS A 192 11.58 -37.87 -4.09
C LYS A 192 11.90 -38.87 -5.20
N ASP A 193 10.95 -39.75 -5.54
CA ASP A 193 11.09 -40.70 -6.66
C ASP A 193 10.51 -40.06 -7.93
N ILE A 194 11.32 -39.26 -8.62
CA ILE A 194 11.00 -38.61 -9.90
C ILE A 194 11.77 -39.35 -10.99
N ARG A 195 11.05 -39.89 -11.98
CA ARG A 195 11.69 -40.59 -13.08
C ARG A 195 11.47 -39.87 -14.41
N GLU A 196 12.55 -39.80 -15.19
CA GLU A 196 12.52 -39.31 -16.54
C GLU A 196 12.12 -40.48 -17.44
N GLU A 197 11.06 -40.30 -18.24
CA GLU A 197 10.46 -41.31 -19.08
C GLU A 197 10.16 -40.73 -20.47
N GLU A 198 9.80 -41.61 -21.39
CA GLU A 198 9.30 -41.19 -22.71
C GLU A 198 7.90 -40.57 -22.58
N ILE A 199 7.58 -39.65 -23.50
CA ILE A 199 6.29 -38.98 -23.52
C ILE A 199 5.17 -39.99 -23.73
N PRO A 200 4.10 -39.99 -22.96
CA PRO A 200 2.95 -40.87 -23.14
C PRO A 200 2.38 -40.76 -24.56
N ALA A 201 2.09 -41.89 -25.16
CA ALA A 201 1.68 -41.96 -26.60
C ALA A 201 0.36 -41.19 -26.85
N ASP A 202 -0.52 -41.12 -25.88
CA ASP A 202 -1.80 -40.39 -25.93
C ASP A 202 -1.63 -38.86 -25.85
N MET A 203 -0.46 -38.37 -25.46
CA MET A 203 -0.12 -36.95 -25.42
C MET A 203 0.72 -36.49 -26.61
N ALA A 204 1.15 -37.37 -27.49
CA ALA A 204 2.11 -37.04 -28.54
C ALA A 204 1.69 -35.84 -29.41
N ASP A 205 0.45 -35.86 -29.92
CA ASP A 205 -0.08 -34.80 -30.79
C ASP A 205 -0.17 -33.47 -30.06
N LEU A 206 -0.62 -33.48 -28.79
CA LEU A 206 -0.74 -32.29 -27.96
C LEU A 206 0.63 -31.70 -27.61
N VAL A 207 1.60 -32.54 -27.29
CA VAL A 207 2.98 -32.15 -27.02
C VAL A 207 3.63 -31.53 -28.25
N GLU A 208 3.40 -32.10 -29.42
CA GLU A 208 3.90 -31.54 -30.67
C GLU A 208 3.30 -30.15 -30.96
N GLU A 209 1.99 -29.97 -30.77
CA GLU A 209 1.33 -28.67 -30.91
C GLU A 209 1.95 -27.60 -29.99
N TYR A 210 2.10 -27.91 -28.71
CA TYR A 210 2.65 -26.94 -27.75
C TYR A 210 4.16 -26.76 -27.90
N ARG A 211 4.88 -27.78 -28.35
CA ARG A 211 6.30 -27.64 -28.72
C ARG A 211 6.46 -26.67 -29.91
N ALA A 212 5.60 -26.74 -30.91
CA ALA A 212 5.62 -25.80 -32.04
C ALA A 212 5.39 -24.35 -31.55
N LYS A 213 4.38 -24.12 -30.66
CA LYS A 213 4.13 -22.80 -30.07
C LYS A 213 5.34 -22.29 -29.29
N LEU A 214 6.03 -23.15 -28.52
CA LEU A 214 7.25 -22.80 -27.82
C LEU A 214 8.38 -22.43 -28.79
N MET A 215 8.54 -23.17 -29.88
CA MET A 215 9.57 -22.89 -30.89
C MET A 215 9.27 -21.59 -31.64
N ASP A 216 8.01 -21.29 -31.95
CA ASP A 216 7.60 -20.02 -32.54
C ASP A 216 7.98 -18.86 -31.61
N ALA A 217 7.65 -18.96 -30.30
CA ALA A 217 8.01 -17.93 -29.34
C ALA A 217 9.53 -17.77 -29.16
N ALA A 218 10.31 -18.85 -29.19
CA ALA A 218 11.77 -18.81 -29.16
C ALA A 218 12.37 -18.20 -30.43
N SER A 219 11.76 -18.45 -31.57
CA SER A 219 12.14 -17.89 -32.89
C SER A 219 11.90 -16.37 -32.94
N ASP A 220 10.88 -15.86 -32.27
CA ASP A 220 10.64 -14.43 -32.17
C ASP A 220 11.72 -13.68 -31.33
N ILE A 221 12.51 -14.42 -30.56
CA ILE A 221 13.59 -13.87 -29.72
C ILE A 221 14.95 -14.03 -30.42
N SER A 222 15.20 -15.18 -31.10
CA SER A 222 16.49 -15.53 -31.67
C SER A 222 16.35 -15.84 -33.17
N ASP A 223 16.95 -14.99 -34.01
CA ASP A 223 17.00 -15.20 -35.47
C ASP A 223 17.68 -16.51 -35.85
N GLU A 224 18.70 -16.95 -35.08
CA GLU A 224 19.41 -18.20 -35.30
C GLU A 224 18.49 -19.41 -35.08
N ILE A 225 17.64 -19.39 -34.08
CA ILE A 225 16.62 -20.41 -33.84
C ILE A 225 15.60 -20.39 -35.00
N ALA A 226 15.17 -19.21 -35.43
CA ALA A 226 14.24 -19.06 -36.53
C ALA A 226 14.80 -19.68 -37.83
N GLU A 227 16.08 -19.46 -38.14
CA GLU A 227 16.74 -20.05 -39.32
C GLU A 227 16.78 -21.58 -39.24
N LEU A 228 17.24 -22.16 -38.11
CA LEU A 228 17.31 -23.60 -37.91
C LEU A 228 15.91 -24.23 -37.96
N TYR A 229 14.92 -23.63 -37.33
CA TYR A 229 13.55 -24.12 -37.31
C TYR A 229 12.89 -24.12 -38.70
N LEU A 230 13.12 -23.06 -39.48
CA LEU A 230 12.63 -22.96 -40.87
C LEU A 230 13.32 -23.94 -41.82
N MET A 231 14.56 -24.34 -41.53
CA MET A 231 15.30 -25.33 -42.27
C MET A 231 14.97 -26.77 -41.86
N GLU A 232 14.07 -26.94 -40.91
CA GLU A 232 13.73 -28.26 -40.31
C GLU A 232 14.96 -28.94 -39.65
N GLU A 233 15.94 -28.16 -39.20
CA GLU A 233 17.09 -28.66 -38.48
C GLU A 233 16.81 -28.73 -36.96
N GLU A 234 17.51 -29.64 -36.28
CA GLU A 234 17.38 -29.79 -34.83
C GLU A 234 17.98 -28.58 -34.12
N VAL A 235 17.15 -27.89 -33.31
CA VAL A 235 17.59 -26.76 -32.49
C VAL A 235 18.14 -27.30 -31.18
N PRO A 236 19.40 -26.97 -30.78
CA PRO A 236 19.99 -27.41 -29.51
C PRO A 236 19.20 -26.92 -28.31
N GLU A 237 19.06 -27.76 -27.28
CA GLU A 237 18.35 -27.44 -26.05
C GLU A 237 18.86 -26.15 -25.36
N ASP A 238 20.18 -25.96 -25.35
CA ASP A 238 20.82 -24.79 -24.73
C ASP A 238 20.44 -23.49 -25.41
N MET A 239 20.26 -23.50 -26.75
CA MET A 239 19.81 -22.33 -27.51
C MET A 239 18.35 -21.99 -27.18
N ILE A 240 17.49 -23.00 -27.05
CA ILE A 240 16.09 -22.81 -26.66
C ILE A 240 16.00 -22.22 -25.26
N ARG A 241 16.77 -22.75 -24.33
CA ARG A 241 16.85 -22.22 -22.94
C ARG A 241 17.33 -20.77 -22.91
N ALA A 242 18.37 -20.44 -23.69
CA ALA A 242 18.90 -19.09 -23.77
C ALA A 242 17.84 -18.11 -24.32
N ALA A 243 17.11 -18.48 -25.37
CA ALA A 243 16.07 -17.66 -25.95
C ALA A 243 14.88 -17.47 -25.01
N LEU A 244 14.42 -18.53 -24.34
CA LEU A 244 13.35 -18.43 -23.33
C LEU A 244 13.76 -17.55 -22.16
N ARG A 245 15.03 -17.65 -21.70
CA ARG A 245 15.58 -16.79 -20.67
C ARG A 245 15.58 -15.32 -21.11
N GLU A 246 16.12 -15.02 -22.28
CA GLU A 246 16.15 -13.67 -22.85
C GLU A 246 14.74 -13.10 -23.01
N GLY A 247 13.82 -13.91 -23.53
CA GLY A 247 12.41 -13.54 -23.66
C GLY A 247 11.74 -13.25 -22.33
N THR A 248 12.05 -14.02 -21.28
CA THR A 248 11.55 -13.82 -19.92
C THR A 248 12.12 -12.54 -19.31
N ILE A 249 13.42 -12.31 -19.39
CA ILE A 249 14.11 -11.12 -18.87
C ILE A 249 13.61 -9.85 -19.55
N SER A 250 13.37 -9.90 -20.87
CA SER A 250 12.84 -8.77 -21.65
C SER A 250 11.32 -8.57 -21.55
N ASN A 251 10.62 -9.38 -20.73
CA ASN A 251 9.16 -9.39 -20.61
C ASN A 251 8.39 -9.66 -21.93
N LYS A 252 9.01 -10.28 -22.90
CA LYS A 252 8.38 -10.71 -24.16
C LYS A 252 7.71 -12.07 -24.05
N ILE A 253 8.20 -12.92 -23.14
CA ILE A 253 7.71 -14.27 -22.87
C ILE A 253 7.43 -14.39 -21.38
N VAL A 254 6.38 -15.11 -21.03
CA VAL A 254 6.07 -15.56 -19.68
C VAL A 254 6.06 -17.08 -19.67
N CYS A 255 7.08 -17.70 -19.11
CA CYS A 255 7.16 -19.15 -19.00
C CYS A 255 6.10 -19.68 -18.03
N VAL A 256 5.41 -20.75 -18.42
CA VAL A 256 4.35 -21.37 -17.61
C VAL A 256 4.74 -22.79 -17.23
N CYS A 257 4.75 -23.06 -15.91
CA CYS A 257 4.95 -24.36 -15.31
C CYS A 257 3.65 -24.88 -14.68
N CYS A 258 3.60 -26.15 -14.33
CA CYS A 258 2.46 -26.76 -13.64
C CYS A 258 2.89 -27.71 -12.53
N GLY A 259 1.97 -27.95 -11.58
CA GLY A 259 2.21 -28.91 -10.50
C GLY A 259 1.15 -28.88 -9.41
N THR A 260 1.43 -29.57 -8.31
CA THR A 260 0.65 -29.54 -7.08
C THR A 260 1.59 -29.54 -5.90
N SER A 261 1.75 -28.38 -5.29
CA SER A 261 2.65 -28.20 -4.14
C SER A 261 2.19 -29.03 -2.92
N TYR A 262 0.89 -29.14 -2.70
CA TYR A 262 0.33 -29.93 -1.59
C TYR A 262 0.65 -31.43 -1.72
N ARG A 263 0.62 -31.97 -2.94
CA ARG A 263 0.97 -33.36 -3.25
C ARG A 263 2.45 -33.56 -3.60
N ASN A 264 3.28 -32.55 -3.38
CA ASN A 264 4.74 -32.62 -3.57
C ASN A 264 5.18 -32.95 -5.01
N LYS A 265 4.39 -32.57 -6.02
CA LYS A 265 4.69 -32.84 -7.44
C LYS A 265 4.89 -31.53 -8.21
N GLY A 266 6.03 -31.34 -8.84
CA GLY A 266 6.34 -30.23 -9.73
C GLY A 266 7.22 -29.13 -9.13
N VAL A 267 7.44 -29.07 -7.82
CA VAL A 267 8.20 -27.98 -7.17
C VAL A 267 9.69 -28.01 -7.54
N GLN A 268 10.29 -29.19 -7.64
CA GLN A 268 11.70 -29.31 -8.09
C GLN A 268 11.86 -28.81 -9.53
N LYS A 269 10.89 -29.08 -10.39
CA LYS A 269 10.90 -28.59 -11.78
C LYS A 269 10.63 -27.10 -11.87
N LEU A 270 9.87 -26.53 -10.94
CA LEU A 270 9.73 -25.10 -10.77
C LEU A 270 11.07 -24.47 -10.35
N LEU A 271 11.80 -25.09 -9.40
CA LEU A 271 13.12 -24.63 -8.99
C LEU A 271 14.15 -24.66 -10.13
N ASP A 272 14.13 -25.73 -10.96
CA ASP A 272 14.94 -25.81 -12.17
C ASP A 272 14.61 -24.66 -13.13
N ALA A 273 13.33 -24.38 -13.37
CA ALA A 273 12.88 -23.28 -14.23
C ALA A 273 13.26 -21.89 -13.67
N ILE A 274 13.21 -21.69 -12.36
CA ILE A 274 13.68 -20.44 -11.73
C ILE A 274 15.15 -20.21 -12.00
N VAL A 275 15.99 -21.24 -11.86
CA VAL A 275 17.43 -21.15 -12.13
C VAL A 275 17.69 -20.89 -13.60
N ASP A 276 16.97 -21.58 -14.50
CA ASP A 276 17.21 -21.53 -15.93
C ASP A 276 16.70 -20.22 -16.58
N TYR A 277 15.52 -19.72 -16.18
CA TYR A 277 14.84 -18.65 -16.93
C TYR A 277 14.75 -17.32 -16.18
N MET A 278 14.85 -17.30 -14.84
CA MET A 278 14.75 -16.05 -14.10
C MET A 278 16.07 -15.26 -14.10
N PRO A 279 16.01 -13.93 -14.07
CA PRO A 279 17.20 -13.08 -14.11
C PRO A 279 18.10 -13.23 -12.89
N SER A 280 19.36 -12.99 -13.09
CA SER A 280 20.36 -12.69 -12.05
C SER A 280 20.45 -11.17 -11.85
N PRO A 281 21.07 -10.69 -10.78
CA PRO A 281 21.30 -9.25 -10.61
C PRO A 281 22.09 -8.58 -11.75
N LEU A 282 22.85 -9.35 -12.53
CA LEU A 282 23.60 -8.85 -13.71
C LEU A 282 22.71 -8.61 -14.93
N ASP A 283 21.57 -9.28 -15.01
CA ASP A 283 20.64 -9.15 -16.12
C ASP A 283 19.72 -7.94 -16.00
N ILE A 284 19.71 -7.30 -14.81
CA ILE A 284 18.88 -6.14 -14.52
C ILE A 284 19.65 -4.86 -14.90
N PRO A 285 18.97 -3.84 -15.47
CA PRO A 285 19.60 -2.55 -15.76
C PRO A 285 20.25 -1.93 -14.54
N ALA A 286 21.34 -1.16 -14.75
CA ALA A 286 21.98 -0.40 -13.68
C ALA A 286 20.96 0.49 -12.96
N MET A 287 21.05 0.53 -11.63
CA MET A 287 20.13 1.31 -10.82
C MET A 287 20.42 2.80 -10.98
N LYS A 288 19.40 3.54 -11.37
CA LYS A 288 19.46 5.00 -11.47
C LYS A 288 19.13 5.67 -10.16
N GLY A 289 19.75 6.81 -9.92
CA GLY A 289 19.50 7.63 -8.76
C GLY A 289 19.99 9.07 -8.99
N ILE A 290 19.82 9.92 -7.99
CA ILE A 290 20.19 11.33 -8.04
C ILE A 290 21.25 11.60 -6.97
N ASP A 291 22.33 12.29 -7.33
CA ASP A 291 23.30 12.79 -6.34
C ASP A 291 22.64 13.95 -5.56
N PRO A 292 22.47 13.81 -4.22
CA PRO A 292 21.78 14.83 -3.41
C PRO A 292 22.53 16.18 -3.33
N LYS A 293 23.78 16.25 -3.81
CA LYS A 293 24.59 17.48 -3.79
C LYS A 293 24.59 18.24 -5.10
N THR A 294 24.57 17.50 -6.22
CA THR A 294 24.64 18.09 -7.58
C THR A 294 23.31 18.06 -8.31
N ASP A 295 22.35 17.28 -7.81
CA ASP A 295 21.05 17.01 -8.45
C ASP A 295 21.19 16.37 -9.85
N GLU A 296 22.32 15.71 -10.09
CA GLU A 296 22.61 15.00 -11.34
C GLU A 296 22.21 13.51 -11.24
N GLU A 297 21.79 12.96 -12.37
CA GLU A 297 21.51 11.51 -12.47
C GLU A 297 22.80 10.70 -12.37
N VAL A 298 22.82 9.71 -11.51
CA VAL A 298 23.94 8.79 -11.25
C VAL A 298 23.46 7.36 -11.44
N GLU A 299 24.26 6.54 -12.09
CA GLU A 299 24.00 5.10 -12.22
C GLU A 299 24.87 4.30 -11.24
N ARG A 300 24.31 3.21 -10.71
CA ARG A 300 25.00 2.20 -9.91
C ARG A 300 24.89 0.85 -10.61
N ARG A 301 26.04 0.33 -11.06
CA ARG A 301 26.13 -0.99 -11.69
C ARG A 301 26.17 -2.09 -10.64
N PRO A 302 25.62 -3.26 -10.92
CA PRO A 302 25.67 -4.40 -10.00
C PRO A 302 27.09 -5.00 -9.95
N SER A 303 27.97 -4.38 -9.17
CA SER A 303 29.35 -4.78 -8.96
C SER A 303 29.80 -4.55 -7.52
N ASP A 304 30.58 -5.47 -6.97
CA ASP A 304 31.16 -5.35 -5.63
C ASP A 304 32.24 -4.25 -5.55
N ASP A 305 32.82 -3.85 -6.68
CA ASP A 305 33.85 -2.80 -6.78
C ASP A 305 33.26 -1.37 -6.85
N GLU A 306 31.96 -1.26 -7.08
CA GLU A 306 31.24 0.03 -7.09
C GLU A 306 31.08 0.57 -5.67
N PRO A 307 30.84 1.89 -5.50
CA PRO A 307 30.47 2.45 -4.21
C PRO A 307 29.20 1.78 -3.66
N PHE A 308 29.17 1.52 -2.35
CA PHE A 308 28.03 0.90 -1.70
C PHE A 308 26.75 1.71 -1.89
N SER A 309 25.68 1.04 -2.31
CA SER A 309 24.32 1.58 -2.32
C SER A 309 23.30 0.47 -2.04
N ALA A 310 22.33 0.78 -1.19
CA ALA A 310 21.25 -0.12 -0.81
C ALA A 310 19.94 0.65 -0.60
N LEU A 311 18.82 -0.01 -0.86
CA LEU A 311 17.48 0.53 -0.61
C LEU A 311 16.84 -0.21 0.57
N ALA A 312 16.45 0.54 1.58
CA ALA A 312 15.67 0.03 2.70
C ALA A 312 14.20 -0.12 2.26
N PHE A 313 13.73 -1.35 2.13
CA PHE A 313 12.39 -1.61 1.60
C PHE A 313 11.37 -2.05 2.65
N LYS A 314 11.84 -2.48 3.83
CA LYS A 314 10.96 -2.90 4.93
C LYS A 314 11.59 -2.63 6.28
N ILE A 315 10.79 -2.16 7.21
CA ILE A 315 11.16 -2.03 8.63
C ILE A 315 10.34 -3.03 9.43
N MET A 316 10.97 -3.67 10.40
CA MET A 316 10.30 -4.56 11.35
C MET A 316 10.85 -4.32 12.75
N THR A 317 9.99 -4.33 13.75
CA THR A 317 10.40 -4.26 15.15
C THR A 317 10.48 -5.66 15.74
N ASP A 318 11.65 -6.04 16.20
CA ASP A 318 11.88 -7.32 16.85
C ASP A 318 12.03 -7.13 18.37
N PRO A 319 11.36 -7.96 19.20
CA PRO A 319 11.42 -7.81 20.66
C PRO A 319 12.82 -7.93 21.28
N TYR A 320 13.72 -8.67 20.61
CA TYR A 320 15.06 -8.99 21.14
C TYR A 320 16.17 -8.13 20.53
N VAL A 321 16.06 -7.80 19.26
CA VAL A 321 17.10 -7.10 18.50
C VAL A 321 16.77 -5.63 18.28
N GLY A 322 15.50 -5.27 18.45
CA GLY A 322 14.98 -3.94 18.20
C GLY A 322 14.63 -3.75 16.71
N LYS A 323 15.00 -2.60 16.14
CA LYS A 323 14.65 -2.25 14.77
C LYS A 323 15.51 -3.02 13.75
N LEU A 324 14.87 -3.81 12.91
CA LEU A 324 15.44 -4.49 11.76
C LEU A 324 15.07 -3.71 10.48
N THR A 325 16.07 -3.35 9.69
CA THR A 325 15.89 -2.67 8.41
C THR A 325 16.26 -3.65 7.30
N PHE A 326 15.28 -4.16 6.57
CA PHE A 326 15.53 -5.00 5.40
C PHE A 326 15.96 -4.14 4.23
N ALA A 327 17.08 -4.48 3.64
CA ALA A 327 17.67 -3.73 2.54
C ALA A 327 18.12 -4.65 1.40
N ARG A 328 17.96 -4.17 0.17
CA ARG A 328 18.56 -4.72 -1.05
C ARG A 328 19.83 -3.94 -1.37
N VAL A 329 20.94 -4.64 -1.50
CA VAL A 329 22.21 -4.05 -1.94
C VAL A 329 22.27 -4.05 -3.46
N TYR A 330 22.36 -2.87 -4.06
CA TYR A 330 22.41 -2.69 -5.51
C TYR A 330 23.85 -2.59 -6.04
N SER A 331 24.78 -2.05 -5.25
CA SER A 331 26.18 -1.93 -5.63
C SER A 331 27.10 -1.95 -4.40
N GLY A 332 28.33 -2.37 -4.62
CA GLY A 332 29.38 -2.33 -3.62
C GLY A 332 29.24 -3.34 -2.48
N THR A 333 30.07 -3.15 -1.48
CA THR A 333 30.12 -4.01 -0.29
C THR A 333 30.12 -3.17 0.98
N VAL A 334 29.60 -3.69 2.07
CA VAL A 334 29.70 -3.07 3.38
C VAL A 334 29.90 -4.11 4.47
N THR A 335 30.72 -3.78 5.48
CA THR A 335 31.00 -4.65 6.62
C THR A 335 30.27 -4.20 7.88
N SER A 336 29.94 -5.15 8.73
CA SER A 336 29.40 -4.91 10.07
C SER A 336 30.32 -3.96 10.86
N GLY A 337 29.73 -3.07 11.65
CA GLY A 337 30.47 -2.08 12.45
C GLY A 337 30.84 -0.79 11.72
N THR A 338 30.64 -0.70 10.39
CA THR A 338 30.92 0.52 9.60
C THR A 338 29.79 1.53 9.69
N SER A 339 30.08 2.76 9.28
CA SER A 339 29.08 3.81 9.13
C SER A 339 28.70 3.97 7.67
N VAL A 340 27.41 4.18 7.43
CA VAL A 340 26.83 4.47 6.12
C VAL A 340 26.09 5.80 6.16
N MET A 341 25.88 6.41 5.01
CA MET A 341 25.08 7.60 4.85
C MET A 341 23.65 7.21 4.46
N ASN A 342 22.67 7.66 5.23
CA ASN A 342 21.28 7.74 4.78
C ASN A 342 21.14 9.02 3.96
N SER A 343 21.26 8.91 2.64
CA SER A 343 21.27 10.05 1.73
C SER A 343 19.91 10.73 1.61
N THR A 344 18.83 9.99 1.77
CA THR A 344 17.46 10.52 1.75
C THR A 344 17.24 11.53 2.88
N LYS A 345 17.80 11.26 4.07
CA LYS A 345 17.66 12.11 5.27
C LYS A 345 18.90 12.94 5.58
N GLY A 346 19.99 12.76 4.82
CA GLY A 346 21.25 13.46 5.06
C GLY A 346 21.90 13.10 6.41
N LYS A 347 21.68 11.89 6.92
CA LYS A 347 22.16 11.46 8.25
C LYS A 347 23.10 10.30 8.14
N ARG A 348 24.22 10.38 8.89
CA ARG A 348 25.16 9.25 9.06
C ARG A 348 24.63 8.29 10.10
N GLU A 349 24.63 6.99 9.76
CA GLU A 349 24.18 5.92 10.64
C GLU A 349 25.22 4.81 10.76
N ARG A 350 25.22 4.10 11.87
CA ARG A 350 26.17 3.00 12.12
C ARG A 350 25.46 1.66 12.01
N LEU A 351 25.98 0.79 11.14
CA LEU A 351 25.59 -0.61 11.07
C LEU A 351 26.22 -1.37 12.23
N SER A 352 25.42 -1.80 13.19
CA SER A 352 25.94 -2.58 14.33
C SER A 352 26.09 -4.06 13.98
N ARG A 353 25.11 -4.62 13.27
CA ARG A 353 25.09 -6.03 12.83
C ARG A 353 24.41 -6.12 11.46
N ILE A 354 24.76 -7.18 10.74
CA ILE A 354 24.13 -7.55 9.48
C ILE A 354 23.64 -8.98 9.62
N VAL A 355 22.39 -9.23 9.27
CA VAL A 355 21.73 -10.52 9.50
C VAL A 355 21.11 -11.02 8.19
N LEU A 356 21.46 -12.23 7.81
CA LEU A 356 20.75 -12.97 6.79
C LEU A 356 19.57 -13.71 7.43
N MET A 357 18.41 -13.57 6.84
CA MET A 357 17.21 -14.25 7.31
C MET A 357 17.03 -15.57 6.56
N HIS A 358 16.92 -16.65 7.31
CA HIS A 358 16.53 -17.97 6.81
C HIS A 358 15.22 -18.36 7.50
N ALA A 359 14.10 -17.88 6.99
CA ALA A 359 12.81 -18.03 7.66
C ALA A 359 12.88 -17.53 9.13
N ASN A 360 12.81 -18.42 10.10
CA ASN A 360 12.90 -18.10 11.55
C ASN A 360 14.33 -18.08 12.10
N HIS A 361 15.31 -18.46 11.30
CA HIS A 361 16.72 -18.50 11.75
C HIS A 361 17.44 -17.26 11.26
N ARG A 362 18.34 -16.77 12.10
CA ARG A 362 19.17 -15.59 11.84
C ARG A 362 20.64 -16.02 11.78
N GLN A 363 21.28 -15.62 10.71
CA GLN A 363 22.72 -15.81 10.55
C GLN A 363 23.40 -14.46 10.50
N ASP A 364 24.33 -14.20 11.42
CA ASP A 364 25.14 -13.00 11.38
C ASP A 364 26.15 -13.06 10.21
N LEU A 365 26.23 -11.96 9.49
CA LEU A 365 27.18 -11.77 8.40
C LEU A 365 28.19 -10.68 8.78
N ASP A 366 29.45 -10.90 8.44
CA ASP A 366 30.49 -9.87 8.59
C ASP A 366 30.42 -8.85 7.45
N THR A 367 30.13 -9.29 6.24
CA THR A 367 30.13 -8.48 5.03
C THR A 367 28.95 -8.86 4.15
N VAL A 368 28.33 -7.85 3.51
CA VAL A 368 27.33 -8.04 2.44
C VAL A 368 27.87 -7.55 1.13
N TYR A 369 27.33 -8.10 0.07
CA TYR A 369 27.75 -7.92 -1.30
C TYR A 369 26.58 -7.41 -2.16
N THR A 370 26.92 -6.90 -3.33
CA THR A 370 25.94 -6.56 -4.37
C THR A 370 24.98 -7.71 -4.60
N GLY A 371 23.71 -7.42 -4.73
CA GLY A 371 22.64 -8.42 -4.99
C GLY A 371 22.09 -9.09 -3.74
N ASP A 372 22.66 -8.84 -2.56
CA ASP A 372 22.17 -9.42 -1.32
C ASP A 372 20.90 -8.73 -0.81
N ILE A 373 20.02 -9.52 -0.21
CA ILE A 373 18.86 -9.05 0.56
C ILE A 373 19.10 -9.43 2.01
N VAL A 374 19.25 -8.44 2.88
CA VAL A 374 19.67 -8.62 4.28
C VAL A 374 18.89 -7.72 5.23
N ALA A 375 18.92 -8.08 6.52
CA ALA A 375 18.44 -7.23 7.59
C ALA A 375 19.60 -6.49 8.26
N LEU A 376 19.52 -5.18 8.32
CA LEU A 376 20.51 -4.29 8.92
C LEU A 376 20.03 -3.86 10.31
N VAL A 377 20.92 -3.94 11.31
CA VAL A 377 20.62 -3.61 12.71
C VAL A 377 21.44 -2.39 13.13
N GLY A 378 20.82 -1.52 13.93
CA GLY A 378 21.47 -0.33 14.50
C GLY A 378 21.10 0.98 13.82
N LEU A 379 20.33 0.94 12.75
CA LEU A 379 19.83 2.12 12.02
C LEU A 379 18.67 2.76 12.79
N LYS A 380 18.88 3.97 13.31
CA LYS A 380 17.89 4.66 14.16
C LYS A 380 16.92 5.52 13.35
N ASN A 381 17.42 6.18 12.32
CA ASN A 381 16.66 7.18 11.56
C ASN A 381 16.12 6.64 10.22
N THR A 382 16.61 5.50 9.76
CA THR A 382 16.22 4.92 8.47
C THR A 382 14.77 4.43 8.52
N THR A 383 14.01 4.78 7.50
CA THR A 383 12.62 4.34 7.27
C THR A 383 12.50 3.65 5.92
N THR A 384 11.35 3.04 5.65
CA THR A 384 11.08 2.39 4.37
C THR A 384 11.18 3.40 3.22
N GLY A 385 11.90 3.03 2.16
CA GLY A 385 12.18 3.89 1.00
C GLY A 385 13.47 4.69 1.08
N ASP A 386 14.15 4.70 2.24
CA ASP A 386 15.42 5.42 2.38
C ASP A 386 16.57 4.70 1.67
N THR A 387 17.47 5.48 1.10
CA THR A 387 18.72 4.99 0.50
C THR A 387 19.87 5.05 1.50
N LEU A 388 20.59 3.95 1.60
CA LEU A 388 21.86 3.84 2.34
C LEU A 388 23.00 3.73 1.35
N CYS A 389 24.05 4.55 1.51
CA CYS A 389 25.15 4.59 0.56
C CYS A 389 26.49 4.94 1.20
N ASP A 390 27.55 4.91 0.39
CA ASP A 390 28.86 5.40 0.78
C ASP A 390 28.81 6.93 1.00
N GLU A 391 29.43 7.41 2.06
CA GLU A 391 29.47 8.83 2.42
C GLU A 391 30.11 9.72 1.36
N LYS A 392 31.10 9.17 0.63
CA LYS A 392 31.87 9.89 -0.38
C LYS A 392 31.22 9.89 -1.76
N ALA A 393 30.38 8.89 -2.04
CA ALA A 393 29.70 8.70 -3.30
C ALA A 393 28.19 8.59 -3.05
N GLN A 394 27.58 9.68 -2.62
CA GLN A 394 26.16 9.69 -2.25
C GLN A 394 25.26 9.55 -3.48
N VAL A 395 24.17 8.84 -3.28
CA VAL A 395 23.10 8.68 -4.26
C VAL A 395 21.79 8.51 -3.52
N ILE A 396 20.72 9.11 -4.02
CA ILE A 396 19.34 8.79 -3.65
C ILE A 396 18.79 7.93 -4.78
N LEU A 397 18.56 6.66 -4.51
CA LEU A 397 17.92 5.77 -5.46
C LEU A 397 16.45 6.20 -5.61
N GLU A 398 15.83 5.82 -6.72
CA GLU A 398 14.42 6.12 -6.97
C GLU A 398 13.55 5.76 -5.75
N SER A 399 12.78 6.72 -5.27
CA SER A 399 11.94 6.57 -4.09
C SER A 399 10.75 5.66 -4.38
N MET A 400 10.31 4.91 -3.36
CA MET A 400 9.04 4.19 -3.42
C MET A 400 7.89 5.17 -3.20
N GLU A 401 6.89 5.12 -4.07
CA GLU A 401 5.63 5.84 -3.86
C GLU A 401 4.66 4.92 -3.13
N PHE A 402 4.00 5.45 -2.11
CA PHE A 402 3.01 4.71 -1.33
C PHE A 402 1.63 5.32 -1.54
N PRO A 403 0.59 4.49 -1.79
CA PRO A 403 -0.76 4.98 -1.92
C PRO A 403 -1.27 5.55 -0.60
N GLU A 404 -2.12 6.55 -0.69
CA GLU A 404 -2.79 7.12 0.47
C GLU A 404 -3.79 6.12 1.08
N PRO A 405 -3.90 6.06 2.42
CA PRO A 405 -4.86 5.19 3.08
C PRO A 405 -6.31 5.53 2.69
N VAL A 406 -7.10 4.51 2.45
CA VAL A 406 -8.49 4.66 2.00
C VAL A 406 -9.53 4.55 3.11
N ILE A 407 -9.24 3.86 4.20
CA ILE A 407 -10.14 3.69 5.35
C ILE A 407 -9.60 4.46 6.55
N ARG A 408 -10.50 5.12 7.26
CA ARG A 408 -10.22 5.86 8.48
C ARG A 408 -11.19 5.44 9.58
N VAL A 409 -10.67 5.22 10.78
CA VAL A 409 -11.45 4.92 11.98
C VAL A 409 -10.91 5.70 13.17
N ALA A 410 -11.80 6.04 14.10
CA ALA A 410 -11.38 6.61 15.37
C ALA A 410 -10.96 5.49 16.32
N ILE A 411 -9.92 5.72 17.11
CA ILE A 411 -9.43 4.78 18.11
C ILE A 411 -9.26 5.48 19.46
N GLU A 412 -9.74 4.84 20.51
CA GLU A 412 -9.66 5.36 21.87
C GLU A 412 -9.15 4.27 22.81
N PRO A 413 -8.18 4.54 23.68
CA PRO A 413 -7.73 3.57 24.68
C PRO A 413 -8.84 3.35 25.73
N LYS A 414 -9.04 2.11 26.16
CA LYS A 414 -10.04 1.81 27.21
C LYS A 414 -9.68 2.42 28.58
N THR A 415 -8.42 2.77 28.80
CA THR A 415 -7.94 3.32 30.05
C THR A 415 -7.04 4.54 29.82
N LYS A 416 -7.06 5.52 30.71
CA LYS A 416 -6.17 6.69 30.65
C LYS A 416 -4.68 6.32 30.67
N ALA A 417 -4.29 5.27 31.39
CA ALA A 417 -2.92 4.77 31.41
C ALA A 417 -2.49 4.14 30.05
N GLY A 418 -3.45 3.80 29.20
CA GLY A 418 -3.21 3.28 27.85
C GLY A 418 -2.90 4.37 26.82
N GLU A 419 -3.19 5.65 27.08
CA GLU A 419 -3.08 6.72 26.10
C GLU A 419 -1.64 6.96 25.62
N GLU A 420 -0.70 7.10 26.58
CA GLU A 420 0.72 7.25 26.25
C GLU A 420 1.30 6.01 25.56
N LYS A 421 0.94 4.82 26.06
CA LYS A 421 1.35 3.54 25.42
C LYS A 421 0.79 3.40 24.01
N MET A 422 -0.46 3.80 23.81
CA MET A 422 -1.09 3.76 22.48
C MET A 422 -0.37 4.68 21.49
N SER A 423 -0.04 5.90 21.90
CA SER A 423 0.68 6.85 21.04
C SER A 423 2.06 6.31 20.63
N ILE A 424 2.81 5.72 21.56
CA ILE A 424 4.11 5.10 21.28
C ILE A 424 3.95 3.90 20.35
N ALA A 425 2.95 3.06 20.59
CA ALA A 425 2.69 1.88 19.78
C ALA A 425 2.27 2.24 18.34
N LEU A 426 1.35 3.20 18.20
CA LEU A 426 0.92 3.70 16.90
C LEU A 426 2.07 4.32 16.09
N ALA A 427 2.96 5.07 16.74
CA ALA A 427 4.15 5.62 16.10
C ALA A 427 5.09 4.53 15.58
N LYS A 428 5.31 3.45 16.34
CA LYS A 428 6.13 2.31 15.90
C LYS A 428 5.48 1.57 14.72
N LEU A 429 4.17 1.34 14.78
CA LEU A 429 3.45 0.69 13.69
C LEU A 429 3.48 1.53 12.40
N ALA A 430 3.41 2.86 12.51
CA ALA A 430 3.54 3.77 11.38
C ALA A 430 4.98 3.82 10.81
N GLU A 431 6.01 3.53 11.62
CA GLU A 431 7.38 3.36 11.10
C GLU A 431 7.56 2.07 10.30
N GLU A 432 6.84 1.01 10.66
CA GLU A 432 6.88 -0.28 9.98
C GLU A 432 6.10 -0.26 8.66
N ASP A 433 4.96 0.39 8.66
CA ASP A 433 4.04 0.44 7.52
C ASP A 433 3.78 1.89 7.07
N PRO A 434 4.36 2.34 5.96
CA PRO A 434 4.18 3.70 5.45
C PRO A 434 2.76 3.99 4.95
N THR A 435 1.91 2.98 4.76
CA THR A 435 0.50 3.14 4.40
C THR A 435 -0.44 3.19 5.60
N PHE A 436 0.09 2.93 6.77
CA PHE A 436 -0.61 3.16 8.02
C PHE A 436 -0.30 4.56 8.54
N LYS A 437 -1.33 5.35 8.80
CA LYS A 437 -1.21 6.68 9.39
C LYS A 437 -1.96 6.73 10.71
N ALA A 438 -1.38 7.38 11.71
CA ALA A 438 -2.03 7.68 12.97
C ALA A 438 -1.82 9.15 13.30
N TYR A 439 -2.88 9.87 13.56
CA TYR A 439 -2.85 11.31 13.87
C TYR A 439 -4.02 11.71 14.75
N THR A 440 -3.89 12.84 15.42
CA THR A 440 -5.01 13.45 16.14
C THR A 440 -5.69 14.45 15.20
N ASP A 441 -6.99 14.27 15.00
CA ASP A 441 -7.81 15.21 14.25
C ASP A 441 -7.94 16.50 15.04
N GLU A 442 -7.48 17.61 14.47
CA GLU A 442 -7.42 18.90 15.16
C GLU A 442 -8.80 19.49 15.46
N GLU A 443 -9.81 19.15 14.67
CA GLU A 443 -11.15 19.68 14.80
C GLU A 443 -11.99 18.86 15.79
N THR A 444 -11.83 17.56 15.85
CA THR A 444 -12.60 16.68 16.73
C THR A 444 -11.85 16.25 17.98
N GLY A 445 -10.53 16.39 18.00
CA GLY A 445 -9.65 15.91 19.05
C GLY A 445 -9.52 14.38 19.14
N GLN A 446 -10.10 13.64 18.19
CA GLN A 446 -10.04 12.20 18.17
C GLN A 446 -8.71 11.70 17.60
N THR A 447 -8.19 10.61 18.15
CA THR A 447 -7.11 9.87 17.51
C THR A 447 -7.69 9.05 16.35
N ILE A 448 -7.23 9.33 15.14
CA ILE A 448 -7.63 8.65 13.90
C ILE A 448 -6.50 7.72 13.47
N ILE A 449 -6.87 6.50 13.09
CA ILE A 449 -5.99 5.60 12.38
C ILE A 449 -6.54 5.39 10.96
N ALA A 450 -5.63 5.38 9.99
CA ALA A 450 -5.96 5.23 8.58
C ALA A 450 -5.12 4.12 7.95
N GLY A 451 -5.73 3.33 7.08
CA GLY A 451 -5.12 2.17 6.44
C GLY A 451 -5.77 1.81 5.10
N MET A 452 -5.24 0.77 4.46
CA MET A 452 -5.64 0.35 3.11
C MET A 452 -6.93 -0.47 3.06
N GLY A 453 -7.41 -0.97 4.20
CA GLY A 453 -8.61 -1.77 4.26
C GLY A 453 -9.02 -2.13 5.68
N GLU A 454 -10.21 -2.73 5.82
CA GLU A 454 -10.75 -3.12 7.13
C GLU A 454 -9.87 -4.17 7.81
N LEU A 455 -9.44 -5.19 7.07
CA LEU A 455 -8.55 -6.22 7.59
C LEU A 455 -7.20 -5.64 8.03
N HIS A 456 -6.65 -4.68 7.27
CA HIS A 456 -5.43 -4.00 7.64
C HIS A 456 -5.55 -3.30 9.00
N LEU A 457 -6.60 -2.50 9.21
CA LEU A 457 -6.83 -1.80 10.48
C LEU A 457 -7.16 -2.76 11.62
N GLU A 458 -7.90 -3.85 11.36
CA GLU A 458 -8.19 -4.89 12.34
C GLU A 458 -6.90 -5.55 12.87
N ILE A 459 -5.96 -5.85 11.98
CA ILE A 459 -4.65 -6.40 12.35
C ILE A 459 -3.84 -5.41 13.16
N ILE A 460 -3.83 -4.12 12.79
CA ILE A 460 -3.17 -3.08 13.57
C ILE A 460 -3.72 -3.01 15.00
N VAL A 461 -5.05 -3.04 15.15
CA VAL A 461 -5.69 -3.02 16.48
C VAL A 461 -5.38 -4.29 17.28
N ASP A 462 -5.34 -5.46 16.63
CA ASP A 462 -4.96 -6.71 17.27
C ASP A 462 -3.49 -6.71 17.70
N ARG A 463 -2.60 -6.15 16.88
CA ARG A 463 -1.19 -5.95 17.25
C ARG A 463 -1.01 -4.99 18.44
N LEU A 464 -1.82 -3.92 18.54
CA LEU A 464 -1.84 -3.04 19.72
C LEU A 464 -2.12 -3.83 20.99
N LEU A 465 -3.08 -4.77 20.95
CA LEU A 465 -3.43 -5.60 22.08
C LEU A 465 -2.34 -6.62 22.42
N ARG A 466 -1.88 -7.41 21.44
CA ARG A 466 -0.96 -8.54 21.64
C ARG A 466 0.48 -8.12 21.91
N GLU A 467 1.01 -7.21 21.09
CA GLU A 467 2.41 -6.80 21.17
C GLU A 467 2.65 -5.69 22.20
N PHE A 468 1.73 -4.71 22.26
CA PHE A 468 1.90 -3.52 23.10
C PHE A 468 1.06 -3.52 24.37
N ARG A 469 0.18 -4.50 24.56
CA ARG A 469 -0.71 -4.62 25.72
C ARG A 469 -1.62 -3.39 25.89
N VAL A 470 -2.13 -2.84 24.79
CA VAL A 470 -3.03 -1.70 24.73
C VAL A 470 -4.39 -2.15 24.26
N GLU A 471 -5.39 -2.08 25.13
CA GLU A 471 -6.78 -2.30 24.73
C GLU A 471 -7.39 -1.00 24.25
N ALA A 472 -8.01 -1.03 23.07
CA ALA A 472 -8.63 0.13 22.44
C ALA A 472 -10.04 -0.18 21.93
N ASN A 473 -10.88 0.85 21.91
CA ASN A 473 -12.17 0.86 21.23
C ASN A 473 -12.01 1.50 19.86
N VAL A 474 -12.63 0.90 18.84
CA VAL A 474 -12.62 1.40 17.46
C VAL A 474 -14.03 1.85 17.09
N GLY A 475 -14.14 3.01 16.47
CA GLY A 475 -15.43 3.59 16.07
C GLY A 475 -15.34 4.39 14.78
N LYS A 476 -16.49 4.86 14.30
CA LYS A 476 -16.54 5.77 13.16
C LYS A 476 -15.97 7.12 13.54
N PRO A 477 -15.15 7.77 12.69
CA PRO A 477 -14.70 9.14 12.92
C PRO A 477 -15.88 10.09 13.00
N GLN A 478 -15.76 11.15 13.79
CA GLN A 478 -16.74 12.23 13.77
C GLN A 478 -16.58 13.02 12.47
N VAL A 479 -17.71 13.47 11.93
CA VAL A 479 -17.69 14.37 10.78
C VAL A 479 -17.46 15.79 11.29
N SER A 480 -16.47 16.47 10.74
CA SER A 480 -16.16 17.86 11.05
C SER A 480 -17.12 18.78 10.29
N TYR A 481 -18.26 19.06 10.90
CA TYR A 481 -19.17 20.06 10.40
C TYR A 481 -18.68 21.48 10.70
N LYS A 482 -19.11 22.45 9.89
CA LYS A 482 -18.85 23.89 10.11
C LYS A 482 -20.17 24.66 10.07
N GLU A 483 -20.13 25.89 10.50
CA GLU A 483 -21.25 26.81 10.43
C GLU A 483 -20.91 27.98 9.52
N THR A 484 -21.92 28.58 8.90
CA THR A 484 -21.81 29.81 8.13
C THR A 484 -23.11 30.57 8.13
N ILE A 485 -23.12 31.72 7.49
CA ILE A 485 -24.32 32.56 7.33
C ILE A 485 -24.72 32.64 5.85
N THR A 486 -26.00 32.82 5.59
CA THR A 486 -26.54 32.85 4.20
C THR A 486 -26.93 34.25 3.73
N LYS A 487 -27.06 35.24 4.65
CA LYS A 487 -27.53 36.58 4.38
C LYS A 487 -26.71 37.63 5.13
N THR A 488 -26.70 38.85 4.60
CA THR A 488 -26.17 40.01 5.32
C THR A 488 -27.11 40.42 6.44
N ALA A 489 -26.55 40.71 7.60
CA ALA A 489 -27.30 41.27 8.76
C ALA A 489 -26.51 42.35 9.46
N THR A 490 -27.22 43.33 9.97
CA THR A 490 -26.65 44.40 10.82
C THR A 490 -27.35 44.40 12.16
N VAL A 491 -26.60 44.48 13.24
CA VAL A 491 -27.08 44.57 14.62
C VAL A 491 -26.41 45.74 15.34
N ASP A 492 -27.15 46.32 16.25
CA ASP A 492 -26.64 47.31 17.20
C ASP A 492 -26.75 46.67 18.59
N CYS A 493 -25.61 46.22 19.14
CA CYS A 493 -25.54 45.52 20.39
C CYS A 493 -24.97 46.41 21.47
N ARG A 494 -25.69 46.48 22.59
CA ARG A 494 -25.27 47.24 23.78
C ARG A 494 -25.07 46.30 24.96
N TYR A 495 -23.86 46.35 25.52
CA TYR A 495 -23.51 45.66 26.76
C TYR A 495 -23.38 46.69 27.88
N SER A 496 -24.21 46.55 28.89
CA SER A 496 -24.21 47.44 30.06
C SER A 496 -24.43 46.60 31.31
N ARG A 497 -23.50 46.63 32.28
CA ARG A 497 -23.61 45.93 33.55
C ARG A 497 -23.12 46.82 34.69
N GLN A 498 -23.96 47.01 35.71
CA GLN A 498 -23.58 47.70 36.96
C GLN A 498 -23.54 46.67 38.09
N THR A 499 -22.39 46.47 38.68
CA THR A 499 -22.18 45.61 39.87
C THR A 499 -21.39 46.42 40.87
N GLY A 500 -22.07 47.10 41.82
CA GLY A 500 -21.50 47.64 43.06
C GLY A 500 -20.11 48.29 43.06
N GLY A 501 -19.71 48.95 41.95
CA GLY A 501 -18.40 49.56 41.74
C GLY A 501 -18.30 50.15 40.33
N LYS A 502 -17.15 49.98 39.63
CA LYS A 502 -16.96 50.42 38.26
C LYS A 502 -17.93 49.70 37.35
N GLY A 503 -18.79 50.42 36.61
CA GLY A 503 -19.70 49.83 35.62
C GLY A 503 -18.95 49.24 34.42
N GLN A 504 -19.64 48.48 33.60
CA GLN A 504 -19.13 48.01 32.30
C GLN A 504 -20.07 48.47 31.19
N PHE A 505 -19.52 49.12 30.16
CA PHE A 505 -20.29 49.65 29.05
C PHE A 505 -19.54 49.46 27.75
N ALA A 506 -20.23 48.94 26.73
CA ALA A 506 -19.78 48.91 25.33
C ALA A 506 -21.00 48.87 24.41
N GLN A 507 -20.95 49.58 23.30
CA GLN A 507 -21.93 49.46 22.24
C GLN A 507 -21.21 49.31 20.92
N VAL A 508 -21.62 48.28 20.13
CA VAL A 508 -21.01 47.92 18.84
C VAL A 508 -22.11 47.70 17.82
N LYS A 509 -22.05 48.47 16.72
CA LYS A 509 -22.86 48.22 15.53
C LYS A 509 -22.06 47.37 14.55
N LEU A 510 -22.48 46.13 14.40
CA LEU A 510 -21.80 45.12 13.62
C LEU A 510 -22.62 44.73 12.39
N MET A 511 -22.01 44.78 11.22
CA MET A 511 -22.55 44.22 10.00
C MET A 511 -21.76 42.96 9.67
N ILE A 512 -22.48 41.87 9.38
CA ILE A 512 -21.89 40.62 8.90
C ILE A 512 -22.41 40.25 7.52
N GLU A 513 -21.55 39.72 6.70
CA GLU A 513 -21.83 39.31 5.33
C GLU A 513 -21.25 37.93 5.06
N PRO A 514 -21.91 37.06 4.24
CA PRO A 514 -21.31 35.85 3.76
C PRO A 514 -20.05 36.17 2.95
N ASN A 515 -18.96 35.47 3.22
CA ASN A 515 -17.75 35.52 2.38
C ASN A 515 -17.78 34.40 1.34
N GLU A 516 -16.89 34.46 0.35
CA GLU A 516 -16.75 33.38 -0.62
C GLU A 516 -16.27 32.11 0.08
N SER A 517 -16.77 30.95 -0.37
CA SER A 517 -16.42 29.65 0.20
C SER A 517 -14.90 29.44 0.21
N GLY A 518 -14.36 29.10 1.39
CA GLY A 518 -12.93 28.88 1.62
C GLY A 518 -12.10 30.14 1.85
N LYS A 519 -12.65 31.34 1.80
CA LYS A 519 -11.94 32.58 2.12
C LYS A 519 -11.74 32.80 3.62
N GLY A 520 -12.53 32.12 4.43
CA GLY A 520 -12.41 32.22 5.88
C GLY A 520 -12.94 33.52 6.46
N TYR A 521 -12.32 33.98 7.53
CA TYR A 521 -12.74 35.15 8.30
C TYR A 521 -12.07 36.44 7.79
N GLU A 522 -12.84 37.51 7.62
CA GLU A 522 -12.36 38.85 7.30
C GLU A 522 -12.95 39.85 8.31
N PHE A 523 -12.07 40.67 8.89
CA PHE A 523 -12.48 41.74 9.82
C PHE A 523 -12.19 43.12 9.21
N VAL A 524 -13.18 43.99 9.22
CA VAL A 524 -13.09 45.35 8.68
C VAL A 524 -13.52 46.36 9.74
N ASN A 525 -12.67 47.34 10.02
CA ASN A 525 -13.01 48.49 10.86
C ASN A 525 -13.44 49.66 9.96
N ALA A 526 -14.73 49.99 9.98
CA ALA A 526 -15.31 51.12 9.29
C ALA A 526 -15.79 52.24 10.20
N VAL A 527 -15.37 52.24 11.46
CA VAL A 527 -15.74 53.26 12.46
C VAL A 527 -15.13 54.61 12.10
N THR A 528 -15.94 55.64 12.04
CA THR A 528 -15.53 57.00 11.72
C THR A 528 -15.76 57.93 12.95
N GLY A 529 -15.05 59.08 13.00
CA GLY A 529 -15.28 60.10 14.00
C GLY A 529 -14.85 59.76 15.43
N GLY A 530 -14.14 58.63 15.66
CA GLY A 530 -13.71 58.26 17.00
C GLY A 530 -14.83 57.71 17.91
N ALA A 531 -15.92 57.24 17.31
CA ALA A 531 -17.06 56.65 18.06
C ALA A 531 -16.68 55.47 18.98
N ILE A 532 -15.66 54.70 18.55
CA ILE A 532 -14.97 53.70 19.38
C ILE A 532 -13.48 54.02 19.37
N PRO A 533 -12.80 54.16 20.50
CA PRO A 533 -11.34 54.29 20.58
C PRO A 533 -10.63 53.13 19.88
N LYS A 534 -9.55 53.43 19.15
CA LYS A 534 -8.80 52.42 18.39
C LYS A 534 -8.28 51.26 19.23
N GLU A 535 -7.99 51.51 20.47
CA GLU A 535 -7.51 50.49 21.44
C GLU A 535 -8.52 49.38 21.73
N TYR A 536 -9.84 49.61 21.54
CA TYR A 536 -10.88 48.62 21.77
C TYR A 536 -11.24 47.78 20.52
N ILE A 537 -10.82 48.19 19.34
CA ILE A 537 -11.10 47.47 18.09
C ILE A 537 -10.54 46.03 18.11
N PRO A 538 -9.28 45.80 18.54
CA PRO A 538 -8.77 44.42 18.67
C PRO A 538 -9.55 43.55 19.64
N SER A 539 -10.12 44.17 20.70
CA SER A 539 -10.94 43.43 21.67
C SER A 539 -12.29 43.00 21.10
N ILE A 540 -12.89 43.83 20.23
CA ILE A 540 -14.10 43.46 19.47
C ILE A 540 -13.81 42.27 18.54
N ASP A 541 -12.73 42.33 17.80
CA ASP A 541 -12.29 41.26 16.91
C ASP A 541 -12.04 39.95 17.66
N ALA A 542 -11.32 40.01 18.78
CA ALA A 542 -11.09 38.85 19.65
C ALA A 542 -12.42 38.26 20.24
N GLY A 543 -13.40 39.10 20.50
CA GLY A 543 -14.73 38.68 20.93
C GLY A 543 -15.51 37.96 19.85
N ILE A 544 -15.44 38.44 18.61
CA ILE A 544 -16.04 37.83 17.45
C ILE A 544 -15.41 36.46 17.17
N GLN A 545 -14.06 36.38 17.10
CA GLN A 545 -13.33 35.15 16.88
C GLN A 545 -13.64 34.09 17.93
N GLY A 546 -13.73 34.48 19.22
CA GLY A 546 -14.14 33.58 20.30
C GLY A 546 -15.57 33.03 20.13
N ALA A 547 -16.48 33.85 19.63
CA ALA A 547 -17.85 33.41 19.34
C ALA A 547 -17.89 32.48 18.08
N MET A 548 -17.10 32.77 17.08
CA MET A 548 -16.95 31.92 15.90
C MET A 548 -16.43 30.51 16.25
N ALA A 549 -15.43 30.43 17.09
CA ALA A 549 -14.86 29.15 17.53
C ALA A 549 -15.88 28.31 18.33
N SER A 550 -16.77 28.95 19.07
CA SER A 550 -17.80 28.28 19.89
C SER A 550 -19.03 27.81 19.11
N GLY A 551 -19.20 28.31 17.87
CA GLY A 551 -20.38 28.06 17.07
C GLY A 551 -21.65 28.73 17.56
N ILE A 552 -22.68 28.74 16.73
CA ILE A 552 -23.95 29.45 16.94
C ILE A 552 -25.17 28.52 16.87
N VAL A 553 -25.16 27.55 15.90
CA VAL A 553 -26.29 26.68 15.61
C VAL A 553 -26.19 25.35 16.35
N ALA A 554 -25.03 24.71 16.29
CA ALA A 554 -24.80 23.38 16.86
C ALA A 554 -23.43 23.25 17.54
N GLY A 555 -22.72 24.36 17.72
CA GLY A 555 -21.42 24.41 18.42
C GLY A 555 -20.24 23.98 17.49
N TYR A 556 -20.39 24.16 16.18
CA TYR A 556 -19.30 24.00 15.22
C TYR A 556 -18.68 25.35 14.83
N PRO A 557 -17.39 25.39 14.49
CA PRO A 557 -16.75 26.65 14.11
C PRO A 557 -17.46 27.33 12.95
N VAL A 558 -17.67 28.66 13.07
CA VAL A 558 -18.23 29.48 11.99
C VAL A 558 -17.11 29.87 11.04
N VAL A 559 -17.34 29.74 9.73
CA VAL A 559 -16.38 30.04 8.66
C VAL A 559 -17.01 30.90 7.56
N ASP A 560 -16.15 31.49 6.72
CA ASP A 560 -16.55 32.24 5.53
C ASP A 560 -17.50 33.42 5.84
N VAL A 561 -17.08 34.25 6.80
CA VAL A 561 -17.83 35.41 7.26
C VAL A 561 -16.96 36.65 7.24
N LYS A 562 -17.49 37.73 6.68
CA LYS A 562 -16.89 39.05 6.75
C LYS A 562 -17.64 39.88 7.79
N CYS A 563 -16.90 40.39 8.77
CA CYS A 563 -17.42 41.22 9.87
C CYS A 563 -16.92 42.66 9.75
N THR A 564 -17.85 43.59 9.65
CA THR A 564 -17.56 45.04 9.59
C THR A 564 -18.11 45.75 10.78
N VAL A 565 -17.24 46.35 11.58
CA VAL A 565 -17.67 47.25 12.67
C VAL A 565 -17.96 48.64 12.05
N VAL A 566 -19.25 48.99 12.05
CA VAL A 566 -19.75 50.17 11.35
C VAL A 566 -19.75 51.41 12.22
N ASP A 567 -20.17 51.22 13.52
CA ASP A 567 -20.36 52.30 14.45
C ASP A 567 -20.36 51.76 15.89
N GLY A 568 -20.44 52.62 16.90
CA GLY A 568 -20.60 52.21 18.31
C GLY A 568 -20.54 53.40 19.25
N GLN A 569 -20.54 53.08 20.57
CA GLN A 569 -20.40 54.08 21.63
C GLN A 569 -19.53 53.53 22.75
N PHE A 570 -18.77 54.44 23.37
CA PHE A 570 -18.00 54.12 24.59
C PHE A 570 -18.34 55.11 25.69
N HIS A 571 -18.01 54.73 26.93
CA HIS A 571 -18.16 55.59 28.11
C HIS A 571 -16.79 55.77 28.75
N GLU A 572 -16.41 57.01 29.02
CA GLU A 572 -15.04 57.36 29.46
C GLU A 572 -14.59 56.59 30.72
N VAL A 573 -15.53 56.23 31.63
CA VAL A 573 -15.22 55.57 32.91
C VAL A 573 -15.52 54.06 32.90
N ASP A 574 -16.60 53.66 32.23
CA ASP A 574 -17.15 52.29 32.30
C ASP A 574 -16.77 51.40 31.12
N SER A 575 -16.14 51.96 30.09
CA SER A 575 -15.62 51.16 28.93
C SER A 575 -14.28 50.52 29.27
N SER A 576 -14.10 49.29 28.81
CA SER A 576 -12.89 48.49 28.94
C SER A 576 -12.74 47.50 27.76
N GLU A 577 -11.53 47.00 27.54
CA GLU A 577 -11.25 45.94 26.57
C GLU A 577 -12.19 44.73 26.78
N MET A 578 -12.40 44.33 28.02
CA MET A 578 -13.27 43.19 28.36
C MET A 578 -14.74 43.48 28.00
N ALA A 579 -15.24 44.69 28.25
CA ALA A 579 -16.60 45.09 27.89
C ALA A 579 -16.81 45.05 26.37
N PHE A 580 -15.84 45.53 25.58
CA PHE A 580 -15.92 45.47 24.11
C PHE A 580 -15.74 44.05 23.59
N LYS A 581 -14.92 43.20 24.20
CA LYS A 581 -14.79 41.79 23.84
C LYS A 581 -16.12 41.05 24.05
N ILE A 582 -16.78 41.26 25.19
CA ILE A 582 -18.09 40.66 25.45
C ILE A 582 -19.14 41.19 24.46
N CYS A 583 -19.17 42.50 24.23
CA CYS A 583 -20.11 43.14 23.31
C CYS A 583 -19.91 42.66 21.88
N GLY A 584 -18.66 42.50 21.41
CA GLY A 584 -18.34 41.94 20.11
C GLY A 584 -18.84 40.51 19.95
N SER A 585 -18.65 39.67 20.97
CA SER A 585 -19.15 38.28 21.00
C SER A 585 -20.69 38.23 20.93
N MET A 586 -21.37 39.09 21.73
CA MET A 586 -22.85 39.18 21.71
C MET A 586 -23.37 39.71 20.37
N ALA A 587 -22.77 40.76 19.82
CA ALA A 587 -23.13 41.32 18.54
C ALA A 587 -23.03 40.30 17.41
N PHE A 588 -21.97 39.52 17.42
CA PHE A 588 -21.76 38.45 16.40
C PHE A 588 -22.84 37.36 16.49
N LYS A 589 -23.16 36.88 17.71
CA LYS A 589 -24.22 35.90 17.92
C LYS A 589 -25.59 36.40 17.48
N ASP A 590 -25.95 37.61 17.83
CA ASP A 590 -27.20 38.22 17.43
C ASP A 590 -27.29 38.47 15.90
N ALA A 591 -26.16 38.85 15.30
CA ALA A 591 -26.06 39.04 13.85
C ALA A 591 -26.21 37.72 13.09
N CYS A 592 -25.54 36.65 13.53
CA CYS A 592 -25.67 35.30 12.94
C CYS A 592 -27.11 34.77 13.00
N ALA A 593 -27.80 34.99 14.12
CA ALA A 593 -29.21 34.59 14.27
C ALA A 593 -30.12 35.28 13.23
N LYS A 594 -29.82 36.53 12.86
CA LYS A 594 -30.56 37.29 11.82
C LYS A 594 -30.08 36.97 10.41
N ALA A 595 -28.82 36.60 10.27
CA ALA A 595 -28.18 36.33 8.97
C ALA A 595 -28.45 34.95 8.40
N GLY A 596 -29.29 34.13 9.04
CA GLY A 596 -29.64 32.80 8.58
C GLY A 596 -28.45 31.83 8.71
N ALA A 597 -27.98 31.66 9.94
CA ALA A 597 -26.91 30.71 10.22
C ALA A 597 -27.30 29.28 9.84
N THR A 598 -26.41 28.55 9.19
CA THR A 598 -26.63 27.19 8.68
C THR A 598 -25.40 26.31 8.92
N LEU A 599 -25.56 24.99 8.72
CA LEU A 599 -24.48 23.99 8.83
C LEU A 599 -23.89 23.66 7.48
N LEU A 600 -22.59 23.46 7.45
CA LEU A 600 -21.84 22.97 6.30
C LEU A 600 -21.35 21.55 6.57
N GLU A 601 -21.41 20.69 5.56
CA GLU A 601 -20.83 19.35 5.57
C GLU A 601 -19.62 19.26 4.65
N PRO A 602 -18.58 18.47 5.01
CA PRO A 602 -17.40 18.26 4.16
C PRO A 602 -17.74 17.35 3.00
N ILE A 603 -17.33 17.75 1.81
CA ILE A 603 -17.45 16.98 0.57
C ILE A 603 -16.07 16.43 0.21
N MET A 604 -16.06 15.16 -0.14
CA MET A 604 -14.87 14.45 -0.58
C MET A 604 -14.88 14.32 -2.11
N LYS A 605 -13.74 14.59 -2.72
CA LYS A 605 -13.48 14.20 -4.10
C LYS A 605 -13.13 12.72 -4.10
N VAL A 606 -13.93 11.92 -4.78
CA VAL A 606 -13.78 10.45 -4.86
C VAL A 606 -13.48 10.08 -6.30
N VAL A 607 -12.42 9.31 -6.49
CA VAL A 607 -12.04 8.77 -7.80
C VAL A 607 -12.05 7.24 -7.69
N VAL A 608 -12.89 6.59 -8.48
CA VAL A 608 -13.04 5.13 -8.51
C VAL A 608 -12.49 4.61 -9.82
N THR A 609 -11.55 3.68 -9.75
CA THR A 609 -10.99 2.97 -10.90
C THR A 609 -11.58 1.57 -10.94
N THR A 610 -12.27 1.21 -12.02
CA THR A 610 -13.01 -0.06 -12.15
C THR A 610 -12.97 -0.57 -13.58
N PRO A 611 -13.07 -1.91 -13.81
CA PRO A 611 -13.40 -2.44 -15.13
C PRO A 611 -14.72 -1.86 -15.66
N GLU A 612 -14.82 -1.71 -16.98
CA GLU A 612 -15.98 -1.08 -17.62
C GLU A 612 -17.31 -1.77 -17.29
N GLU A 613 -17.29 -3.10 -17.09
CA GLU A 613 -18.47 -3.90 -16.73
C GLU A 613 -19.14 -3.48 -15.41
N TYR A 614 -18.38 -2.91 -14.46
CA TYR A 614 -18.90 -2.45 -13.15
C TYR A 614 -19.18 -0.95 -13.08
N MET A 615 -18.94 -0.20 -14.16
CA MET A 615 -19.13 1.26 -14.18
C MET A 615 -20.53 1.67 -13.72
N GLY A 616 -21.57 0.98 -14.22
CA GLY A 616 -22.96 1.26 -13.86
C GLY A 616 -23.25 1.09 -12.37
N ASP A 617 -22.72 0.03 -11.77
CA ASP A 617 -22.87 -0.26 -10.34
C ASP A 617 -22.16 0.78 -9.47
N VAL A 618 -20.95 1.20 -9.89
CA VAL A 618 -20.17 2.24 -9.20
C VAL A 618 -20.90 3.58 -9.24
N ILE A 619 -21.37 4.02 -10.41
CA ILE A 619 -22.13 5.27 -10.57
C ILE A 619 -23.43 5.23 -9.77
N GLY A 620 -24.15 4.11 -9.81
CA GLY A 620 -25.37 3.90 -9.05
C GLY A 620 -25.15 4.00 -7.54
N ASP A 621 -24.06 3.39 -7.03
CA ASP A 621 -23.72 3.45 -5.62
C ASP A 621 -23.29 4.86 -5.18
N MET A 622 -22.43 5.53 -5.94
CA MET A 622 -22.04 6.92 -5.66
C MET A 622 -23.24 7.86 -5.61
N ASN A 623 -24.19 7.73 -6.55
CA ASN A 623 -25.42 8.51 -6.55
C ASN A 623 -26.30 8.21 -5.33
N SER A 624 -26.40 6.94 -4.91
CA SER A 624 -27.17 6.56 -3.71
C SER A 624 -26.57 7.16 -2.43
N ARG A 625 -25.29 7.50 -2.42
CA ARG A 625 -24.54 8.16 -1.35
C ARG A 625 -24.59 9.70 -1.44
N ARG A 626 -25.52 10.25 -2.17
CA ARG A 626 -25.65 11.70 -2.43
C ARG A 626 -24.45 12.26 -3.23
N GLY A 627 -23.74 11.41 -3.94
CA GLY A 627 -22.62 11.79 -4.78
C GLY A 627 -23.07 12.49 -6.05
N GLN A 628 -22.24 13.39 -6.55
CA GLN A 628 -22.39 14.05 -7.85
C GLN A 628 -21.21 13.65 -8.72
N ILE A 629 -21.48 12.92 -9.79
CA ILE A 629 -20.44 12.51 -10.75
C ILE A 629 -19.96 13.74 -11.51
N SER A 630 -18.67 13.97 -11.52
CA SER A 630 -18.02 15.10 -12.20
C SER A 630 -17.30 14.71 -13.49
N GLY A 631 -16.89 13.45 -13.63
CA GLY A 631 -16.17 12.99 -14.82
C GLY A 631 -16.10 11.48 -14.96
N GLN A 632 -15.79 11.05 -16.18
CA GLN A 632 -15.51 9.66 -16.53
C GLN A 632 -14.39 9.64 -17.55
N GLU A 633 -13.37 8.84 -17.32
CA GLU A 633 -12.24 8.67 -18.24
C GLU A 633 -12.04 7.18 -18.56
N PHE A 634 -11.94 6.85 -19.83
CA PHE A 634 -11.76 5.48 -20.31
C PHE A 634 -10.31 5.27 -20.76
N ARG A 635 -9.64 4.26 -20.20
CA ARG A 635 -8.29 3.87 -20.58
C ARG A 635 -8.14 2.35 -20.57
N ASN A 636 -7.85 1.77 -21.73
CA ASN A 636 -7.46 0.34 -21.86
C ASN A 636 -8.41 -0.67 -21.15
N GLY A 637 -9.75 -0.49 -21.29
CA GLY A 637 -10.73 -1.38 -20.66
C GLY A 637 -10.97 -1.13 -19.17
N VAL A 638 -10.40 -0.06 -18.63
CA VAL A 638 -10.61 0.42 -17.25
C VAL A 638 -11.26 1.78 -17.33
N VAL A 639 -12.23 2.03 -16.46
CA VAL A 639 -12.93 3.32 -16.32
C VAL A 639 -12.54 3.97 -15.02
N GLN A 640 -12.24 5.25 -15.08
CA GLN A 640 -12.05 6.09 -13.92
C GLN A 640 -13.29 6.98 -13.76
N VAL A 641 -14.04 6.81 -12.67
CA VAL A 641 -15.23 7.58 -12.34
C VAL A 641 -14.87 8.58 -11.25
N GLU A 642 -15.03 9.85 -11.52
CA GLU A 642 -14.77 10.93 -10.58
C GLU A 642 -16.08 11.56 -10.11
N GLY A 643 -16.20 11.85 -8.81
CA GLY A 643 -17.36 12.49 -8.23
C GLY A 643 -17.12 13.09 -6.87
N ASN A 644 -18.05 13.91 -6.43
CA ASN A 644 -18.06 14.57 -5.14
C ASN A 644 -19.11 13.95 -4.23
N VAL A 645 -18.70 13.41 -3.08
CA VAL A 645 -19.57 12.68 -2.15
C VAL A 645 -19.41 13.22 -0.73
N PRO A 646 -20.50 13.43 0.05
CA PRO A 646 -20.39 13.82 1.45
C PRO A 646 -19.64 12.79 2.28
N LEU A 647 -18.70 13.24 3.14
CA LEU A 647 -17.89 12.35 3.98
C LEU A 647 -18.76 11.42 4.85
N SER A 648 -19.86 11.92 5.37
CA SER A 648 -20.80 11.14 6.19
C SER A 648 -21.38 9.91 5.48
N ASN A 649 -21.43 9.91 4.15
CA ASN A 649 -21.92 8.83 3.31
C ASN A 649 -20.83 7.90 2.79
N MET A 650 -19.55 8.20 3.07
CA MET A 650 -18.41 7.40 2.62
C MET A 650 -17.98 6.31 3.62
N PHE A 651 -18.51 6.32 4.83
CA PHE A 651 -18.19 5.26 5.81
C PHE A 651 -18.66 3.88 5.31
N GLY A 652 -17.76 2.90 5.29
CA GLY A 652 -18.01 1.55 4.79
C GLY A 652 -17.96 1.41 3.26
N TYR A 653 -17.62 2.48 2.53
CA TYR A 653 -17.62 2.45 1.06
C TYR A 653 -16.62 1.44 0.47
N ALA A 654 -15.46 1.26 1.08
CA ALA A 654 -14.46 0.28 0.62
C ALA A 654 -15.03 -1.15 0.55
N THR A 655 -15.75 -1.55 1.58
CA THR A 655 -16.38 -2.88 1.67
C THR A 655 -17.51 -3.02 0.64
N ASP A 656 -18.36 -2.01 0.52
CA ASP A 656 -19.46 -2.02 -0.43
C ASP A 656 -18.95 -2.03 -1.87
N LEU A 657 -17.93 -1.25 -2.19
CA LEU A 657 -17.30 -1.22 -3.51
C LEU A 657 -16.70 -2.58 -3.87
N ARG A 658 -15.93 -3.19 -2.96
CA ARG A 658 -15.35 -4.53 -3.18
C ARG A 658 -16.41 -5.59 -3.40
N SER A 659 -17.48 -5.57 -2.62
CA SER A 659 -18.59 -6.52 -2.75
C SER A 659 -19.26 -6.41 -4.13
N ARG A 660 -19.51 -5.20 -4.61
CA ARG A 660 -20.18 -4.94 -5.90
C ARG A 660 -19.31 -5.23 -7.11
N THR A 661 -18.00 -5.05 -6.98
CA THR A 661 -17.05 -5.18 -8.09
C THR A 661 -16.17 -6.43 -7.99
N GLN A 662 -16.54 -7.37 -7.13
CA GLN A 662 -15.77 -8.58 -6.88
C GLN A 662 -14.28 -8.30 -6.56
N GLY A 663 -14.01 -7.19 -5.86
CA GLY A 663 -12.65 -6.78 -5.52
C GLY A 663 -11.84 -6.14 -6.65
N ARG A 664 -12.45 -5.90 -7.83
CA ARG A 664 -11.75 -5.37 -9.01
C ARG A 664 -11.64 -3.86 -9.07
N ALA A 665 -12.39 -3.13 -8.25
CA ALA A 665 -12.34 -1.68 -8.18
C ALA A 665 -11.49 -1.19 -7.01
N ASN A 666 -10.82 -0.08 -7.24
CA ASN A 666 -10.10 0.69 -6.22
C ASN A 666 -10.64 2.11 -6.19
N TYR A 667 -10.52 2.80 -5.06
CA TYR A 667 -10.86 4.20 -4.98
C TYR A 667 -9.83 5.00 -4.17
N SER A 668 -9.78 6.29 -4.44
CA SER A 668 -9.11 7.29 -3.61
C SER A 668 -10.09 8.36 -3.19
N MET A 669 -9.85 9.01 -2.07
CA MET A 669 -10.71 10.01 -1.48
C MET A 669 -9.86 11.11 -0.85
N GLU A 670 -10.14 12.37 -1.23
CA GLU A 670 -9.48 13.54 -0.68
C GLU A 670 -10.50 14.63 -0.31
N PRO A 671 -10.24 15.47 0.71
CA PRO A 671 -11.08 16.62 1.02
C PRO A 671 -11.17 17.57 -0.18
N SER A 672 -12.37 18.04 -0.50
CA SER A 672 -12.59 18.99 -1.59
C SER A 672 -13.06 20.36 -1.06
N HIS A 673 -14.29 20.45 -0.63
CA HIS A 673 -14.91 21.70 -0.17
C HIS A 673 -16.04 21.40 0.82
N TYR A 674 -16.66 22.45 1.34
CA TYR A 674 -17.83 22.37 2.20
C TYR A 674 -19.06 22.84 1.44
N VAL A 675 -20.21 22.18 1.66
CA VAL A 675 -21.51 22.60 1.12
C VAL A 675 -22.57 22.65 2.23
N GLU A 676 -23.64 23.40 2.00
CA GLU A 676 -24.72 23.50 2.96
C GLU A 676 -25.39 22.14 3.19
N LEU A 677 -25.54 21.77 4.46
CA LEU A 677 -26.19 20.53 4.88
C LEU A 677 -27.71 20.62 4.59
N PRO A 678 -28.31 19.61 3.94
CA PRO A 678 -29.77 19.57 3.70
C PRO A 678 -30.58 19.76 4.98
N ALA A 679 -31.70 20.51 4.88
CA ALA A 679 -32.49 20.91 6.05
C ALA A 679 -32.94 19.76 6.95
N ASN A 680 -33.33 18.63 6.35
CA ASN A 680 -33.76 17.43 7.08
C ASN A 680 -32.61 16.78 7.89
N LEU A 681 -31.39 16.86 7.41
CA LEU A 681 -30.20 16.35 8.12
C LEU A 681 -29.72 17.35 9.17
N ARG A 682 -29.81 18.66 8.87
CA ARG A 682 -29.49 19.73 9.81
C ARG A 682 -30.37 19.65 11.07
N GLU A 683 -31.69 19.49 10.92
CA GLU A 683 -32.61 19.35 12.06
C GLU A 683 -32.29 18.14 12.93
N LYS A 684 -31.95 17.00 12.32
CA LYS A 684 -31.52 15.80 13.05
C LYS A 684 -30.25 16.03 13.86
N LEU A 685 -29.26 16.68 13.24
CA LEU A 685 -27.95 16.93 13.88
C LEU A 685 -28.09 17.92 15.06
N VAL A 686 -28.84 19.01 14.87
CA VAL A 686 -29.10 20.01 15.93
C VAL A 686 -29.88 19.38 17.10
N SER A 687 -30.90 18.57 16.79
CA SER A 687 -31.70 17.91 17.83
C SER A 687 -30.90 16.83 18.59
N ALA A 688 -29.96 16.16 17.95
CA ALA A 688 -29.09 15.18 18.61
C ALA A 688 -28.14 15.86 19.61
N ARG A 689 -27.57 17.03 19.25
CA ARG A 689 -26.66 17.78 20.14
C ARG A 689 -27.36 18.54 21.27
N SER A 690 -28.61 18.93 21.08
CA SER A 690 -29.37 19.58 22.18
C SER A 690 -29.82 18.62 23.29
N LYS A 691 -29.67 17.30 23.11
CA LYS A 691 -30.00 16.25 24.08
C LYS A 691 -28.80 15.65 24.79
N GLY A 692 -27.58 15.97 24.42
CA GLY A 692 -26.33 15.58 25.07
C GLY A 692 -25.70 16.79 25.79
#